data_e0c85c489cb8462413bc61dfb0fd037a
#
_entry.id   e0c85c489cb8462413bc61dfb0fd037a
#
_cell.length_a   1.000
_cell.length_b   1.000
_cell.length_c   1.000
_cell.angle_alpha   90.00
_cell.angle_beta   90.00
_cell.angle_gamma   90.00
#
_symmetry.space_group_name_H-M   'P 1'
#
loop_
_entity.id
_entity.type
_entity.pdbx_description
1 polymer ?
#
loop_
_entity_poly.entity_id
_entity_poly.type
_entity_poly.pdbx_seq_one_letter_code
_entity_poly.pdbx_strand_id
1 'polypeptide(L)'
;MTSAEGPVAAVIGRELGIPRPQVESVVRLLDEGNTIPFLARYRKEQTGGLDEEVLRTIEQRLEYLRNLANRRAEVIRLIDEQGALTPEIAQALEAASTLQRVEDIYRPFRPKRRTRASVARERGLEPLADWLMSRPVAGDPLQRAGEFVDVDRGVNTADEALAGARDIIAETLADDPEVRAFVRQWTTRNGTIVCEAVDPAARTPYEQYYEYSEPVSHIRPHRVLAINRGEREKAIRAKIEVPDDEQVLEYLRRWLMREAGAGPAASPTASATVRTVASPTASPTDPELALAAADAYARLLAPAVERDVRNALTEQADAQAIRVFGANLRSLLLTPPIRGEVVMGVDPAYRTGCKIAVVDATGKLLEVAVVYPTPPQRRVEEAERVLLAMIDRHSVDLIAIGNGTASRETEAFIAALIRRSARSQSLAYVIVSEAGASVYSASATAREEFPELDVSERSAVSIARRLQDPLAELVKIEPKAIGVGQYQHDVAEKELVSALGGIVESAVNRVGVDLNTASAALLSHVAGLSKVVSGNIVKKREADGAFADRAALMSVPRLGPKTFEQCAGFLRVPGGSNPLDNTPIHPESYSIAERLLSELGFSVDDVISTASQHYELREALSPLRTDAANGPQALSDWAARLGVGVPTLQDIVEALERPGRDPRDEMPQPVLRTDVLTMDDLHPGMVLEGAVRNVVDFGAFVDIGVQQDGLVHISELSDAFVRHPLDAVNVGDIVCVRVLSVDKDRGRIALSMKPVKDPGDQADCRM
;
A
#
# COMPACT_ATOMS: atom_id res chain seq x y z
N MET A 1 12.68 -13.16 26.46
CA MET A 1 12.80 -11.72 26.08
C MET A 1 14.18 -11.24 26.48
N THR A 2 14.96 -10.80 25.51
CA THR A 2 16.23 -10.14 25.79
C THR A 2 15.96 -8.77 26.43
N SER A 3 16.86 -8.32 27.30
CA SER A 3 16.77 -7.03 28.05
C SER A 3 16.51 -5.79 27.15
N ALA A 4 16.65 -5.92 25.83
CA ALA A 4 16.48 -4.86 24.83
C ALA A 4 15.04 -4.73 24.27
N GLU A 5 14.17 -5.70 24.45
CA GLU A 5 12.84 -5.74 23.82
C GLU A 5 11.76 -4.95 24.59
N GLY A 6 11.90 -4.82 25.90
CA GLY A 6 11.00 -4.00 26.70
C GLY A 6 10.94 -2.52 26.32
N PRO A 7 12.08 -1.86 25.97
CA PRO A 7 12.08 -0.50 25.46
C PRO A 7 11.39 -0.34 24.10
N VAL A 8 11.55 -1.30 23.18
CA VAL A 8 10.93 -1.26 21.84
C VAL A 8 9.41 -1.35 21.93
N ALA A 9 8.88 -2.31 22.71
CA ALA A 9 7.44 -2.44 22.92
C ALA A 9 6.82 -1.19 23.58
N ALA A 10 7.55 -0.53 24.49
CA ALA A 10 7.08 0.69 25.11
C ALA A 10 7.00 1.88 24.12
N VAL A 11 7.92 1.96 23.14
CA VAL A 11 7.89 2.98 22.07
C VAL A 11 6.68 2.72 21.16
N ILE A 12 6.52 1.50 20.67
CA ILE A 12 5.39 1.13 19.79
C ILE A 12 4.05 1.38 20.49
N GLY A 13 3.91 0.96 21.75
CA GLY A 13 2.68 1.16 22.52
C GLY A 13 2.31 2.63 22.68
N ARG A 14 3.29 3.51 22.88
CA ARG A 14 3.07 4.97 22.97
C ARG A 14 2.69 5.57 21.63
N GLU A 15 3.33 5.17 20.55
CA GLU A 15 3.07 5.67 19.20
C GLU A 15 1.68 5.28 18.70
N LEU A 16 1.25 4.05 18.98
CA LEU A 16 -0.03 3.51 18.52
C LEU A 16 -1.18 3.64 19.54
N GLY A 17 -0.90 4.13 20.75
CA GLY A 17 -1.91 4.21 21.81
C GLY A 17 -2.32 2.84 22.37
N ILE A 18 -1.46 1.81 22.26
CA ILE A 18 -1.73 0.44 22.69
C ILE A 18 -1.03 0.16 24.01
N PRO A 19 -1.68 -0.54 24.98
CA PRO A 19 -1.05 -0.93 26.22
C PRO A 19 0.25 -1.73 26.01
N ARG A 20 1.33 -1.36 26.69
CA ARG A 20 2.63 -2.02 26.56
C ARG A 20 2.58 -3.55 26.71
N PRO A 21 1.87 -4.15 27.69
CA PRO A 21 1.82 -5.61 27.82
C PRO A 21 1.21 -6.31 26.60
N GLN A 22 0.28 -5.64 25.93
CA GLN A 22 -0.36 -6.13 24.71
C GLN A 22 0.64 -6.15 23.55
N VAL A 23 1.42 -5.08 23.36
CA VAL A 23 2.49 -5.03 22.35
C VAL A 23 3.58 -6.06 22.65
N GLU A 24 3.98 -6.23 23.91
CA GLU A 24 4.96 -7.26 24.32
C GLU A 24 4.47 -8.70 23.99
N SER A 25 3.19 -8.94 24.17
CA SER A 25 2.57 -10.23 23.77
C SER A 25 2.62 -10.45 22.27
N VAL A 26 2.27 -9.43 21.47
CA VAL A 26 2.34 -9.50 19.99
C VAL A 26 3.77 -9.73 19.52
N VAL A 27 4.75 -8.97 20.03
CA VAL A 27 6.17 -9.13 19.67
C VAL A 27 6.65 -10.55 19.96
N ARG A 28 6.34 -11.09 21.14
CA ARG A 28 6.67 -12.47 21.49
C ARG A 28 6.09 -13.48 20.50
N LEU A 29 4.80 -13.35 20.19
CA LEU A 29 4.11 -14.24 19.27
C LEU A 29 4.68 -14.18 17.84
N LEU A 30 5.07 -13.00 17.36
CA LEU A 30 5.75 -12.82 16.09
C LEU A 30 7.13 -13.50 16.08
N ASP A 31 7.90 -13.36 17.17
CA ASP A 31 9.22 -13.99 17.32
C ASP A 31 9.13 -15.52 17.44
N GLU A 32 8.00 -16.06 17.92
CA GLU A 32 7.67 -17.49 17.89
C GLU A 32 7.33 -17.99 16.48
N GLY A 33 7.29 -17.09 15.46
CA GLY A 33 7.05 -17.41 14.05
C GLY A 33 5.58 -17.59 13.71
N ASN A 34 4.67 -16.98 14.47
CA ASN A 34 3.26 -16.95 14.11
C ASN A 34 3.00 -15.92 13.00
N THR A 35 2.12 -16.26 12.08
CA THR A 35 1.71 -15.38 10.98
C THR A 35 0.68 -14.35 11.45
N ILE A 36 0.63 -13.18 10.82
CA ILE A 36 -0.31 -12.11 11.19
C ILE A 36 -1.77 -12.55 11.06
N PRO A 37 -2.22 -13.21 9.96
CA PRO A 37 -3.60 -13.68 9.87
C PRO A 37 -3.97 -14.66 11.00
N PHE A 38 -3.04 -15.54 11.38
CA PHE A 38 -3.25 -16.47 12.49
C PHE A 38 -3.40 -15.74 13.83
N LEU A 39 -2.55 -14.74 14.10
CA LEU A 39 -2.65 -13.93 15.33
C LEU A 39 -3.98 -13.17 15.40
N ALA A 40 -4.36 -12.50 14.31
CA ALA A 40 -5.58 -11.70 14.24
C ALA A 40 -6.84 -12.55 14.47
N ARG A 41 -6.82 -13.80 14.02
CA ARG A 41 -8.01 -14.65 14.09
C ARG A 41 -8.03 -15.60 15.30
N TYR A 42 -6.91 -16.25 15.61
CA TYR A 42 -6.87 -17.36 16.55
C TYR A 42 -6.11 -17.09 17.87
N ARG A 43 -5.57 -15.87 18.03
CA ARG A 43 -4.86 -15.47 19.26
C ARG A 43 -5.40 -14.14 19.83
N LYS A 44 -6.71 -13.88 19.64
CA LYS A 44 -7.38 -12.64 20.05
C LYS A 44 -7.22 -12.33 21.53
N GLU A 45 -7.32 -13.33 22.42
CA GLU A 45 -7.13 -13.16 23.85
C GLU A 45 -5.70 -12.69 24.20
N GLN A 46 -4.70 -13.20 23.47
CA GLN A 46 -3.30 -12.87 23.73
C GLN A 46 -2.90 -11.53 23.11
N THR A 47 -3.54 -11.14 22.00
CA THR A 47 -3.30 -9.87 21.31
C THR A 47 -4.22 -8.75 21.81
N GLY A 48 -5.22 -9.08 22.67
CA GLY A 48 -6.23 -8.15 23.13
C GLY A 48 -7.20 -7.70 22.04
N GLY A 49 -7.45 -8.55 21.04
CA GLY A 49 -8.39 -8.30 19.94
C GLY A 49 -7.91 -7.33 18.90
N LEU A 50 -6.59 -7.11 18.76
CA LEU A 50 -6.02 -6.29 17.70
C LEU A 50 -6.34 -6.88 16.33
N ASP A 51 -6.75 -6.03 15.41
CA ASP A 51 -7.01 -6.41 14.03
C ASP A 51 -5.70 -6.63 13.24
N GLU A 52 -5.83 -7.14 12.03
CA GLU A 52 -4.70 -7.49 11.18
C GLU A 52 -3.89 -6.27 10.74
N GLU A 53 -4.53 -5.11 10.55
CA GLU A 53 -3.87 -3.88 10.11
C GLU A 53 -2.99 -3.32 11.22
N VAL A 54 -3.49 -3.31 12.46
CA VAL A 54 -2.73 -2.92 13.64
C VAL A 54 -1.56 -3.87 13.88
N LEU A 55 -1.76 -5.19 13.76
CA LEU A 55 -0.70 -6.18 13.90
C LEU A 55 0.41 -6.00 12.85
N ARG A 56 0.07 -5.73 11.59
CA ARG A 56 1.05 -5.39 10.53
C ARG A 56 1.80 -4.10 10.84
N THR A 57 1.11 -3.10 11.37
CA THR A 57 1.74 -1.85 11.78
C THR A 57 2.75 -2.08 12.90
N ILE A 58 2.41 -2.93 13.87
CA ILE A 58 3.34 -3.32 14.96
C ILE A 58 4.56 -4.06 14.38
N GLU A 59 4.36 -5.02 13.46
CA GLU A 59 5.45 -5.77 12.81
C GLU A 59 6.41 -4.85 12.05
N GLN A 60 5.89 -3.96 11.20
CA GLN A 60 6.69 -2.99 10.44
C GLN A 60 7.46 -2.05 11.37
N ARG A 61 6.80 -1.57 12.43
CA ARG A 61 7.43 -0.68 13.39
C ARG A 61 8.50 -1.39 14.22
N LEU A 62 8.27 -2.65 14.57
CA LEU A 62 9.24 -3.52 15.24
C LEU A 62 10.50 -3.71 14.39
N GLU A 63 10.32 -4.02 13.10
CA GLU A 63 11.43 -4.15 12.16
C GLU A 63 12.23 -2.85 12.05
N TYR A 64 11.55 -1.71 11.89
CA TYR A 64 12.20 -0.39 11.85
C TYR A 64 13.01 -0.10 13.12
N LEU A 65 12.45 -0.34 14.31
CA LEU A 65 13.13 -0.05 15.57
C LEU A 65 14.30 -1.02 15.83
N ARG A 66 14.18 -2.27 15.40
CA ARG A 66 15.32 -3.23 15.43
C ARG A 66 16.45 -2.78 14.49
N ASN A 67 16.10 -2.35 13.27
CA ASN A 67 17.07 -1.80 12.32
C ASN A 67 17.74 -0.52 12.86
N LEU A 68 16.97 0.38 13.49
CA LEU A 68 17.49 1.57 14.15
C LEU A 68 18.45 1.21 15.29
N ALA A 69 18.12 0.24 16.14
CA ALA A 69 18.98 -0.20 17.24
C ALA A 69 20.29 -0.82 16.71
N ASN A 70 20.20 -1.67 15.70
CA ASN A 70 21.37 -2.26 15.04
C ASN A 70 22.27 -1.18 14.43
N ARG A 71 21.68 -0.19 13.75
CA ARG A 71 22.43 0.90 13.14
C ARG A 71 23.11 1.80 14.19
N ARG A 72 22.46 2.08 15.32
CA ARG A 72 23.08 2.79 16.43
C ARG A 72 24.31 2.03 16.97
N ALA A 73 24.15 0.74 17.24
CA ALA A 73 25.25 -0.09 17.75
C ALA A 73 26.43 -0.14 16.75
N GLU A 74 26.14 -0.25 15.46
CA GLU A 74 27.17 -0.21 14.41
C GLU A 74 27.89 1.13 14.37
N VAL A 75 27.16 2.25 14.43
CA VAL A 75 27.75 3.61 14.40
C VAL A 75 28.60 3.86 15.66
N ILE A 76 28.11 3.47 16.84
CA ILE A 76 28.88 3.55 18.09
C ILE A 76 30.22 2.81 17.93
N ARG A 77 30.20 1.57 17.45
CA ARG A 77 31.42 0.79 17.20
C ARG A 77 32.37 1.48 16.22
N LEU A 78 31.82 2.00 15.08
CA LEU A 78 32.64 2.67 14.06
C LEU A 78 33.32 3.96 14.57
N ILE A 79 32.66 4.71 15.46
CA ILE A 79 33.24 5.93 16.07
C ILE A 79 34.24 5.54 17.14
N ASP A 80 33.99 4.50 17.94
CA ASP A 80 34.90 3.98 18.97
C ASP A 80 36.20 3.44 18.35
N GLU A 81 36.10 2.70 17.23
CA GLU A 81 37.28 2.22 16.47
C GLU A 81 38.20 3.36 15.97
N GLN A 82 37.65 4.58 15.82
CA GLN A 82 38.41 5.78 15.48
C GLN A 82 38.96 6.51 16.72
N GLY A 83 38.65 6.02 17.93
CA GLY A 83 39.03 6.67 19.20
C GLY A 83 38.32 8.02 19.43
N ALA A 84 37.20 8.28 18.72
CA ALA A 84 36.48 9.55 18.76
C ALA A 84 35.17 9.49 19.55
N LEU A 85 34.84 8.35 20.18
CA LEU A 85 33.60 8.19 20.95
C LEU A 85 33.71 8.89 22.30
N THR A 86 32.91 9.97 22.47
CA THR A 86 32.76 10.63 23.77
C THR A 86 31.46 10.23 24.44
N PRO A 87 31.28 10.42 25.76
CA PRO A 87 30.04 10.15 26.46
C PRO A 87 28.84 10.91 25.89
N GLU A 88 29.05 12.15 25.42
CA GLU A 88 28.03 13.01 24.85
C GLU A 88 27.53 12.45 23.47
N ILE A 89 28.49 11.96 22.65
CA ILE A 89 28.17 11.34 21.35
C ILE A 89 27.41 10.03 21.58
N ALA A 90 27.84 9.21 22.52
CA ALA A 90 27.17 7.97 22.89
C ALA A 90 25.72 8.25 23.33
N GLN A 91 25.53 9.21 24.23
CA GLN A 91 24.21 9.63 24.71
C GLN A 91 23.32 10.18 23.57
N ALA A 92 23.90 11.00 22.68
CA ALA A 92 23.16 11.55 21.52
C ALA A 92 22.72 10.44 20.56
N LEU A 93 23.54 9.42 20.31
CA LEU A 93 23.20 8.25 19.50
C LEU A 93 22.11 7.40 20.18
N GLU A 94 22.19 7.18 21.49
CA GLU A 94 21.16 6.46 22.25
C GLU A 94 19.82 7.20 22.22
N ALA A 95 19.83 8.51 22.30
CA ALA A 95 18.63 9.36 22.24
C ALA A 95 18.05 9.54 20.82
N ALA A 96 18.82 9.19 19.77
CA ALA A 96 18.39 9.36 18.38
C ALA A 96 17.16 8.48 18.06
N SER A 97 16.02 9.04 17.76
CA SER A 97 14.76 8.35 17.50
C SER A 97 14.55 7.96 16.03
N THR A 98 15.42 8.41 15.12
CA THR A 98 15.32 8.16 13.67
C THR A 98 16.67 7.78 13.08
N LEU A 99 16.66 6.99 12.00
CA LEU A 99 17.87 6.66 11.22
C LEU A 99 18.57 7.93 10.72
N GLN A 100 17.80 8.92 10.26
CA GLN A 100 18.34 10.20 9.80
C GLN A 100 19.17 10.89 10.89
N ARG A 101 18.69 10.89 12.16
CA ARG A 101 19.43 11.49 13.27
C ARG A 101 20.71 10.73 13.57
N VAL A 102 20.69 9.40 13.52
CA VAL A 102 21.90 8.57 13.65
C VAL A 102 22.92 8.90 12.57
N GLU A 103 22.46 9.04 11.31
CA GLU A 103 23.34 9.37 10.18
C GLU A 103 23.91 10.79 10.28
N ASP A 104 23.10 11.77 10.75
CA ASP A 104 23.58 13.14 10.97
C ASP A 104 24.69 13.17 12.05
N ILE A 105 24.55 12.42 13.16
CA ILE A 105 25.57 12.31 14.20
C ILE A 105 26.84 11.60 13.70
N TYR A 106 26.67 10.57 12.85
CA TYR A 106 27.80 9.80 12.31
C TYR A 106 28.57 10.56 11.21
N ARG A 107 27.94 11.56 10.57
CA ARG A 107 28.47 12.25 9.40
C ARG A 107 29.88 12.83 9.56
N PRO A 108 30.27 13.50 10.68
CA PRO A 108 31.62 13.99 10.88
C PRO A 108 32.69 12.89 10.87
N PHE A 109 32.32 11.66 11.29
CA PHE A 109 33.24 10.51 11.44
C PHE A 109 33.30 9.62 10.19
N ARG A 110 32.48 9.88 9.17
CA ARG A 110 32.51 9.09 7.91
C ARG A 110 33.81 9.32 7.16
N PRO A 111 34.40 8.26 6.59
CA PRO A 111 35.49 8.43 5.63
C PRO A 111 35.03 9.33 4.46
N LYS A 112 35.66 10.48 4.30
CA LYS A 112 35.31 11.44 3.26
C LYS A 112 36.20 11.25 2.02
N ARG A 113 35.64 11.50 0.84
CA ARG A 113 36.44 11.72 -0.36
C ARG A 113 37.20 13.04 -0.20
N ARG A 114 38.25 13.25 -1.01
CA ARG A 114 39.05 14.48 -0.99
C ARG A 114 38.15 15.71 -1.20
N THR A 115 37.96 16.48 -0.13
CA THR A 115 37.15 17.72 -0.10
C THR A 115 38.07 18.93 -0.12
N ARG A 116 37.50 20.15 -0.36
CA ARG A 116 38.27 21.39 -0.22
C ARG A 116 38.84 21.54 1.19
N ALA A 117 38.06 21.24 2.18
CA ALA A 117 38.47 21.28 3.59
C ALA A 117 39.55 20.24 3.91
N SER A 118 39.51 19.03 3.38
CA SER A 118 40.59 18.03 3.59
C SER A 118 41.90 18.48 2.95
N VAL A 119 41.83 19.09 1.74
CA VAL A 119 43.00 19.68 1.09
C VAL A 119 43.55 20.85 1.92
N ALA A 120 42.68 21.70 2.48
CA ALA A 120 43.11 22.80 3.34
C ALA A 120 43.78 22.30 4.64
N ARG A 121 43.28 21.21 5.23
CA ARG A 121 43.94 20.53 6.39
C ARG A 121 45.31 19.95 5.98
N GLU A 122 45.39 19.27 4.85
CA GLU A 122 46.66 18.75 4.33
C GLU A 122 47.71 19.89 4.13
N ARG A 123 47.27 21.10 3.79
CA ARG A 123 48.09 22.29 3.66
C ARG A 123 48.45 22.93 5.00
N GLY A 124 47.92 22.43 6.13
CA GLY A 124 48.23 22.91 7.47
C GLY A 124 47.43 24.17 7.88
N LEU A 125 46.25 24.40 7.29
CA LEU A 125 45.40 25.58 7.56
C LEU A 125 44.41 25.41 8.73
N GLU A 126 44.38 24.25 9.37
CA GLU A 126 43.45 23.98 10.47
C GLU A 126 43.69 24.91 11.69
N PRO A 127 44.95 25.22 12.13
CA PRO A 127 45.16 26.18 13.22
C PRO A 127 44.67 27.60 12.89
N LEU A 128 44.67 28.01 11.59
CA LEU A 128 44.11 29.27 11.20
C LEU A 128 42.58 29.27 11.28
N ALA A 129 41.93 28.16 10.89
CA ALA A 129 40.49 27.99 11.04
C ALA A 129 40.07 28.02 12.51
N ASP A 130 40.82 27.33 13.39
CA ASP A 130 40.56 27.33 14.83
C ASP A 130 40.74 28.73 15.43
N TRP A 131 41.78 29.46 15.00
CA TRP A 131 41.98 30.84 15.45
C TRP A 131 40.80 31.75 15.00
N LEU A 132 40.30 31.62 13.77
CA LEU A 132 39.13 32.35 13.32
C LEU A 132 37.90 32.04 14.16
N MET A 133 37.64 30.76 14.44
CA MET A 133 36.53 30.31 15.27
C MET A 133 36.63 30.73 16.75
N SER A 134 37.83 30.90 17.26
CA SER A 134 38.06 31.37 18.65
C SER A 134 37.63 32.82 18.89
N ARG A 135 37.38 33.59 17.84
CA ARG A 135 36.92 34.99 17.88
C ARG A 135 37.80 35.88 18.76
N PRO A 136 39.07 36.03 18.49
CA PRO A 136 39.93 36.83 19.28
C PRO A 136 39.45 38.30 19.35
N VAL A 137 39.70 38.98 20.45
CA VAL A 137 39.30 40.38 20.69
C VAL A 137 40.14 41.35 19.81
N ALA A 138 41.34 40.93 19.40
CA ALA A 138 42.26 41.73 18.56
C ALA A 138 43.05 40.83 17.62
N GLY A 139 43.43 41.36 16.48
CA GLY A 139 44.23 40.73 15.43
C GLY A 139 43.64 40.92 14.05
N ASP A 140 44.46 41.16 13.06
CA ASP A 140 44.06 41.26 11.65
C ASP A 140 44.07 39.85 11.03
N PRO A 141 42.90 39.33 10.53
CA PRO A 141 42.82 38.02 9.89
C PRO A 141 43.80 37.87 8.70
N LEU A 142 44.00 38.90 7.93
CA LEU A 142 44.90 38.88 6.75
C LEU A 142 46.37 38.80 7.18
N GLN A 143 46.74 39.56 8.23
CA GLN A 143 48.07 39.48 8.81
C GLN A 143 48.37 38.09 9.42
N ARG A 144 47.39 37.56 10.15
CA ARG A 144 47.53 36.20 10.74
C ARG A 144 47.63 35.13 9.65
N ALA A 145 46.84 35.23 8.58
CA ALA A 145 46.90 34.31 7.46
C ALA A 145 48.23 34.34 6.69
N GLY A 146 48.90 35.51 6.70
CA GLY A 146 50.27 35.64 6.13
C GLY A 146 51.31 34.69 6.76
N GLU A 147 51.10 34.28 8.04
CA GLU A 147 51.98 33.31 8.72
C GLU A 147 51.83 31.88 8.19
N PHE A 148 50.74 31.59 7.47
CA PHE A 148 50.42 30.28 6.90
C PHE A 148 50.70 30.22 5.37
N VAL A 149 51.31 31.23 4.80
CA VAL A 149 51.74 31.19 3.38
C VAL A 149 52.92 30.22 3.27
N ASP A 150 52.75 29.18 2.49
CA ASP A 150 53.72 28.11 2.23
C ASP A 150 53.57 27.62 0.80
N VAL A 151 54.49 28.08 -0.06
CA VAL A 151 54.45 27.77 -1.51
C VAL A 151 54.66 26.26 -1.75
N ASP A 152 55.45 25.59 -0.91
CA ASP A 152 55.73 24.15 -1.03
C ASP A 152 54.46 23.30 -0.74
N ARG A 153 53.59 23.83 0.08
CA ARG A 153 52.31 23.24 0.41
C ARG A 153 51.16 23.77 -0.49
N GLY A 154 51.49 24.64 -1.43
CA GLY A 154 50.52 25.20 -2.40
C GLY A 154 49.60 26.28 -1.81
N VAL A 155 50.11 27.07 -0.82
CA VAL A 155 49.46 28.27 -0.28
C VAL A 155 50.31 29.46 -0.67
N ASN A 156 49.92 30.20 -1.70
CA ASN A 156 50.78 31.24 -2.29
C ASN A 156 50.50 32.63 -1.69
N THR A 157 49.28 32.84 -1.15
CA THR A 157 48.89 34.15 -0.62
C THR A 157 48.11 34.00 0.69
N ALA A 158 48.05 35.08 1.50
CA ALA A 158 47.24 35.15 2.71
C ALA A 158 45.74 34.96 2.39
N ASP A 159 45.25 35.44 1.24
CA ASP A 159 43.86 35.25 0.80
C ASP A 159 43.56 33.77 0.53
N GLU A 160 44.50 33.02 -0.07
CA GLU A 160 44.37 31.56 -0.26
C GLU A 160 44.35 30.81 1.09
N ALA A 161 45.16 31.27 2.07
CA ALA A 161 45.15 30.71 3.42
C ALA A 161 43.77 30.94 4.10
N LEU A 162 43.24 32.17 4.03
CA LEU A 162 41.89 32.49 4.55
C LEU A 162 40.80 31.70 3.82
N ALA A 163 40.86 31.55 2.48
CA ALA A 163 39.92 30.75 1.73
C ALA A 163 39.94 29.28 2.20
N GLY A 164 41.13 28.70 2.38
CA GLY A 164 41.24 27.34 2.90
C GLY A 164 40.72 27.18 4.35
N ALA A 165 40.99 28.17 5.20
CA ALA A 165 40.42 28.17 6.56
C ALA A 165 38.87 28.26 6.56
N ARG A 166 38.31 29.11 5.68
CA ARG A 166 36.86 29.20 5.47
C ARG A 166 36.27 27.87 4.99
N ASP A 167 36.96 27.15 4.07
CA ASP A 167 36.51 25.84 3.62
C ASP A 167 36.46 24.82 4.76
N ILE A 168 37.41 24.86 5.70
CA ILE A 168 37.40 24.01 6.91
C ILE A 168 36.21 24.37 7.81
N ILE A 169 36.00 25.66 8.09
CA ILE A 169 34.91 26.15 8.93
C ILE A 169 33.55 25.79 8.29
N ALA A 170 33.42 26.00 6.98
CA ALA A 170 32.19 25.67 6.26
C ALA A 170 31.83 24.18 6.32
N GLU A 171 32.82 23.29 6.20
CA GLU A 171 32.61 21.85 6.34
C GLU A 171 32.23 21.47 7.77
N THR A 172 32.91 22.03 8.78
CA THR A 172 32.60 21.80 10.21
C THR A 172 31.17 22.20 10.52
N LEU A 173 30.73 23.36 10.05
CA LEU A 173 29.36 23.85 10.21
C LEU A 173 28.34 22.96 9.49
N ALA A 174 28.65 22.54 8.26
CA ALA A 174 27.75 21.71 7.45
C ALA A 174 27.63 20.26 7.95
N ASP A 175 28.60 19.78 8.72
CA ASP A 175 28.56 18.44 9.30
C ASP A 175 27.94 18.41 10.71
N ASP A 176 27.71 19.58 11.32
CA ASP A 176 27.08 19.65 12.65
C ASP A 176 25.62 19.13 12.60
N PRO A 177 25.28 18.15 13.46
CA PRO A 177 23.93 17.54 13.45
C PRO A 177 22.79 18.49 13.81
N GLU A 178 23.03 19.49 14.66
CA GLU A 178 22.02 20.48 15.06
C GLU A 178 21.77 21.50 13.96
N VAL A 179 22.86 21.94 13.32
CA VAL A 179 22.77 22.83 12.13
C VAL A 179 21.97 22.15 11.02
N ARG A 180 22.26 20.91 10.71
CA ARG A 180 21.54 20.16 9.69
C ARG A 180 20.06 19.99 10.05
N ALA A 181 19.76 19.63 11.29
CA ALA A 181 18.40 19.48 11.77
C ALA A 181 17.62 20.79 11.65
N PHE A 182 18.22 21.92 12.06
CA PHE A 182 17.61 23.23 11.95
C PHE A 182 17.32 23.61 10.49
N VAL A 183 18.33 23.53 9.60
CA VAL A 183 18.17 23.91 8.18
C VAL A 183 17.11 23.03 7.52
N ARG A 184 17.09 21.72 7.80
CA ARG A 184 16.08 20.79 7.27
C ARG A 184 14.69 21.16 7.75
N GLN A 185 14.51 21.42 9.05
CA GLN A 185 13.22 21.83 9.62
C GLN A 185 12.74 23.16 9.01
N TRP A 186 13.67 24.12 8.88
CA TRP A 186 13.38 25.42 8.25
C TRP A 186 12.91 25.26 6.81
N THR A 187 13.68 24.50 5.98
CA THR A 187 13.36 24.22 4.58
C THR A 187 12.01 23.48 4.44
N THR A 188 11.73 22.49 5.29
CA THR A 188 10.45 21.78 5.27
C THR A 188 9.28 22.70 5.57
N ARG A 189 9.45 23.65 6.49
CA ARG A 189 8.37 24.55 6.94
C ARG A 189 8.14 25.71 6.00
N ASN A 190 9.22 26.31 5.47
CA ASN A 190 9.18 27.58 4.74
C ASN A 190 9.56 27.45 3.27
N GLY A 191 10.07 26.32 2.86
CA GLY A 191 10.48 26.06 1.47
C GLY A 191 9.28 25.92 0.54
N THR A 192 9.50 26.23 -0.72
CA THR A 192 8.52 26.13 -1.80
C THR A 192 9.10 25.28 -2.92
N ILE A 193 8.40 24.24 -3.36
CA ILE A 193 8.75 23.48 -4.55
C ILE A 193 8.38 24.33 -5.75
N VAL A 194 9.36 24.57 -6.62
CA VAL A 194 9.20 25.30 -7.89
C VAL A 194 9.56 24.37 -9.02
N CYS A 195 8.68 24.26 -10.02
CA CYS A 195 8.90 23.44 -11.20
C CYS A 195 8.92 24.35 -12.46
N GLU A 196 9.82 24.03 -13.37
CA GLU A 196 10.00 24.72 -14.64
C GLU A 196 10.06 23.69 -15.79
N ALA A 197 9.49 24.01 -16.96
CA ALA A 197 9.60 23.17 -18.13
C ALA A 197 11.05 23.07 -18.61
N VAL A 198 11.48 21.89 -19.06
CA VAL A 198 12.75 21.73 -19.77
C VAL A 198 12.66 22.33 -21.18
N ASP A 199 11.52 22.09 -21.84
CA ASP A 199 11.15 22.70 -23.12
C ASP A 199 9.70 23.22 -23.02
N PRO A 200 9.48 24.53 -22.88
CA PRO A 200 8.14 25.12 -22.78
C PRO A 200 7.25 24.91 -24.00
N ALA A 201 7.82 24.58 -25.16
CA ALA A 201 7.08 24.36 -26.41
C ALA A 201 6.58 22.88 -26.53
N ALA A 202 7.16 21.97 -25.77
CA ALA A 202 6.78 20.56 -25.80
C ALA A 202 5.40 20.35 -25.16
N ARG A 203 4.53 19.58 -25.82
CA ARG A 203 3.26 19.11 -25.22
C ARG A 203 3.47 17.81 -24.51
N THR A 204 3.36 17.83 -23.18
CA THR A 204 3.51 16.64 -22.33
C THR A 204 2.36 16.53 -21.33
N PRO A 205 2.13 15.37 -20.70
CA PRO A 205 1.17 15.24 -19.62
C PRO A 205 1.46 16.14 -18.39
N TYR A 206 2.65 16.79 -18.36
CA TYR A 206 3.12 17.61 -17.25
C TYR A 206 2.95 19.10 -17.47
N GLU A 207 2.21 19.55 -18.48
CA GLU A 207 1.98 20.98 -18.76
C GLU A 207 1.50 21.79 -17.55
N GLN A 208 0.72 21.17 -16.67
CA GLN A 208 0.28 21.80 -15.42
C GLN A 208 1.41 22.10 -14.42
N TYR A 209 2.59 21.53 -14.60
CA TYR A 209 3.78 21.72 -13.76
C TYR A 209 4.86 22.57 -14.45
N TYR A 210 4.62 23.17 -15.62
CA TYR A 210 5.62 23.95 -16.35
C TYR A 210 5.96 25.28 -15.68
N GLU A 211 4.99 25.87 -14.99
CA GLU A 211 5.13 27.07 -14.15
C GLU A 211 4.42 26.80 -12.81
N TYR A 212 4.94 25.87 -12.04
CA TYR A 212 4.28 25.40 -10.83
C TYR A 212 5.06 25.78 -9.58
N SER A 213 4.33 26.22 -8.54
CA SER A 213 4.90 26.60 -7.25
C SER A 213 3.93 26.21 -6.13
N GLU A 214 4.42 25.45 -5.13
CA GLU A 214 3.62 25.04 -3.96
C GLU A 214 4.52 24.92 -2.72
N PRO A 215 4.07 25.39 -1.52
CA PRO A 215 4.79 25.20 -0.28
C PRO A 215 5.05 23.72 0.03
N VAL A 216 6.28 23.38 0.45
CA VAL A 216 6.69 22.02 0.85
C VAL A 216 5.74 21.43 1.88
N SER A 217 5.29 22.25 2.85
CA SER A 217 4.41 21.82 3.94
C SER A 217 2.97 21.46 3.51
N HIS A 218 2.55 21.81 2.29
CA HIS A 218 1.19 21.62 1.81
C HIS A 218 1.07 20.69 0.58
N ILE A 219 2.20 20.35 -0.05
CA ILE A 219 2.19 19.56 -1.28
C ILE A 219 1.55 18.18 -1.06
N ARG A 220 0.68 17.81 -1.98
CA ARG A 220 -0.03 16.52 -1.92
C ARG A 220 0.83 15.37 -2.47
N PRO A 221 0.70 14.14 -1.91
CA PRO A 221 1.48 12.96 -2.33
C PRO A 221 1.48 12.70 -3.83
N HIS A 222 0.31 12.71 -4.48
CA HIS A 222 0.19 12.46 -5.92
C HIS A 222 0.94 13.51 -6.78
N ARG A 223 1.06 14.75 -6.30
CA ARG A 223 1.82 15.81 -6.99
C ARG A 223 3.32 15.57 -6.87
N VAL A 224 3.78 15.11 -5.71
CA VAL A 224 5.19 14.70 -5.51
C VAL A 224 5.57 13.60 -6.51
N LEU A 225 4.73 12.55 -6.64
CA LEU A 225 4.96 11.46 -7.58
C LEU A 225 4.91 11.93 -9.04
N ALA A 226 3.98 12.83 -9.38
CA ALA A 226 3.89 13.41 -10.72
C ALA A 226 5.15 14.22 -11.07
N ILE A 227 5.63 15.05 -10.14
CA ILE A 227 6.85 15.86 -10.30
C ILE A 227 8.06 14.94 -10.46
N ASN A 228 8.23 13.94 -9.60
CA ASN A 228 9.33 12.98 -9.68
C ASN A 228 9.34 12.22 -11.03
N ARG A 229 8.17 11.83 -11.55
CA ARG A 229 8.04 11.20 -12.87
C ARG A 229 8.40 12.18 -13.98
N GLY A 230 7.90 13.41 -13.92
CA GLY A 230 8.18 14.45 -14.92
C GLY A 230 9.67 14.80 -15.00
N GLU A 231 10.40 14.81 -13.87
CA GLU A 231 11.86 14.98 -13.85
C GLU A 231 12.60 13.78 -14.46
N ARG A 232 12.19 12.56 -14.11
CA ARG A 232 12.76 11.33 -14.66
C ARG A 232 12.58 11.25 -16.19
N GLU A 233 11.44 11.70 -16.69
CA GLU A 233 11.13 11.80 -18.11
C GLU A 233 11.73 13.05 -18.78
N LYS A 234 12.43 13.91 -18.00
CA LYS A 234 13.07 15.15 -18.45
C LYS A 234 12.10 16.16 -19.06
N ALA A 235 10.85 16.14 -18.67
CA ALA A 235 9.84 17.11 -19.07
C ALA A 235 9.91 18.40 -18.24
N ILE A 236 10.21 18.27 -16.95
CA ILE A 236 10.33 19.38 -16.00
C ILE A 236 11.62 19.28 -15.18
N ARG A 237 11.97 20.37 -14.51
CA ARG A 237 12.98 20.46 -13.45
C ARG A 237 12.30 20.99 -12.21
N ALA A 238 12.59 20.41 -11.05
CA ALA A 238 12.05 20.85 -9.78
C ALA A 238 13.18 21.17 -8.81
N LYS A 239 13.00 22.24 -8.02
CA LYS A 239 13.90 22.67 -6.95
C LYS A 239 13.09 23.13 -5.75
N ILE A 240 13.71 23.15 -4.57
CA ILE A 240 13.13 23.78 -3.39
C ILE A 240 13.80 25.15 -3.20
N GLU A 241 13.01 26.21 -3.31
CA GLU A 241 13.42 27.57 -2.98
C GLU A 241 13.02 27.91 -1.55
N VAL A 242 13.94 28.52 -0.81
CA VAL A 242 13.69 29.02 0.54
C VAL A 242 13.64 30.56 0.45
N PRO A 243 12.49 31.18 0.69
CA PRO A 243 12.29 32.60 0.40
C PRO A 243 13.01 33.56 1.36
N ASP A 244 13.55 33.08 2.48
CA ASP A 244 14.20 33.90 3.50
C ASP A 244 15.49 33.23 4.02
N ASP A 245 16.50 33.23 3.15
CA ASP A 245 17.83 32.69 3.46
C ASP A 245 18.52 33.46 4.58
N GLU A 246 18.21 34.75 4.79
CA GLU A 246 18.88 35.58 5.79
C GLU A 246 18.65 35.05 7.21
N GLN A 247 17.48 34.49 7.52
CA GLN A 247 17.22 33.89 8.82
C GLN A 247 18.06 32.63 9.05
N VAL A 248 18.26 31.83 7.99
CA VAL A 248 19.16 30.67 8.06
C VAL A 248 20.61 31.14 8.26
N LEU A 249 21.06 32.11 7.47
CA LEU A 249 22.41 32.67 7.60
C LEU A 249 22.64 33.29 8.96
N GLU A 250 21.66 33.98 9.53
CA GLU A 250 21.74 34.54 10.88
C GLU A 250 21.85 33.42 11.96
N TYR A 251 21.11 32.33 11.80
CA TYR A 251 21.26 31.17 12.68
C TYR A 251 22.67 30.57 12.58
N LEU A 252 23.22 30.41 11.37
CA LEU A 252 24.56 29.87 11.14
C LEU A 252 25.65 30.79 11.73
N ARG A 253 25.51 32.11 11.53
CA ARG A 253 26.42 33.10 12.15
C ARG A 253 26.37 33.00 13.68
N ARG A 254 25.20 32.94 14.29
CA ARG A 254 25.03 32.77 15.76
C ARG A 254 25.64 31.46 16.24
N TRP A 255 25.53 30.40 15.46
CA TRP A 255 26.17 29.12 15.79
C TRP A 255 27.68 29.26 15.86
N LEU A 256 28.30 29.91 14.88
CA LEU A 256 29.73 30.19 14.84
C LEU A 256 30.18 31.17 15.96
N MET A 257 29.29 32.04 16.41
CA MET A 257 29.56 33.04 17.44
C MET A 257 29.34 32.52 18.87
N ARG A 258 28.99 31.26 19.08
CA ARG A 258 28.85 30.66 20.41
C ARG A 258 30.25 30.62 21.06
N GLU A 259 30.32 30.98 22.34
CA GLU A 259 31.55 30.80 23.12
C GLU A 259 31.95 29.33 23.19
N ALA A 260 33.20 29.01 23.02
CA ALA A 260 33.75 27.68 23.16
C ALA A 260 33.53 27.23 24.64
N GLY A 261 32.54 26.36 24.85
CA GLY A 261 32.16 25.84 26.19
C GLY A 261 30.69 25.94 26.56
N ALA A 262 29.84 26.63 25.78
CA ALA A 262 28.41 26.59 25.96
C ALA A 262 27.84 25.32 25.30
N GLY A 263 27.47 24.34 26.13
CA GLY A 263 26.79 23.12 25.68
C GLY A 263 25.52 23.38 24.85
N PRO A 264 24.96 22.38 24.18
CA PRO A 264 23.83 22.56 23.29
C PRO A 264 22.66 23.22 23.99
N ALA A 265 22.33 24.44 23.56
CA ALA A 265 21.17 25.16 24.08
C ALA A 265 19.89 24.41 23.67
N ALA A 266 18.96 24.28 24.61
CA ALA A 266 17.68 23.60 24.44
C ALA A 266 16.98 23.91 23.13
N SER A 267 16.35 22.87 22.56
CA SER A 267 15.51 22.88 21.34
C SER A 267 14.70 24.18 21.16
N PRO A 268 14.60 24.71 19.94
CA PRO A 268 13.82 25.91 19.62
C PRO A 268 12.31 25.63 19.50
N THR A 269 11.73 24.78 20.35
CA THR A 269 10.27 24.56 20.43
C THR A 269 9.54 25.49 21.39
N ALA A 270 10.26 26.42 22.03
CA ALA A 270 9.62 27.46 22.83
C ALA A 270 9.53 28.76 22.03
N SER A 271 8.30 29.26 21.88
CA SER A 271 7.93 30.59 21.41
C SER A 271 9.06 31.61 21.59
N ALA A 272 9.52 32.18 20.46
CA ALA A 272 10.57 33.18 20.43
C ALA A 272 10.13 34.47 21.11
N THR A 273 10.19 34.49 22.42
CA THR A 273 10.40 35.72 23.17
C THR A 273 11.89 36.04 23.04
N VAL A 274 12.19 37.02 22.21
CA VAL A 274 13.52 37.59 22.03
C VAL A 274 14.08 37.98 23.39
N ARG A 275 14.85 37.10 24.01
CA ARG A 275 15.78 37.51 25.06
C ARG A 275 16.90 38.26 24.32
N THR A 276 16.93 39.57 24.48
CA THR A 276 18.07 40.42 24.19
C THR A 276 19.23 39.94 25.05
N VAL A 277 20.00 39.01 24.55
CA VAL A 277 21.36 38.72 25.06
C VAL A 277 22.21 39.86 24.58
N ALA A 278 22.96 40.49 25.50
CA ALA A 278 23.89 41.56 25.20
C ALA A 278 24.70 41.20 23.94
N SER A 279 24.76 42.15 22.98
CA SER A 279 25.50 41.94 21.70
C SER A 279 26.91 41.46 22.04
N PRO A 280 27.36 40.30 21.55
CA PRO A 280 28.74 39.89 21.74
C PRO A 280 29.64 40.97 21.16
N THR A 281 30.72 41.31 21.89
CA THR A 281 31.73 42.26 21.36
C THR A 281 32.18 41.82 19.98
N ALA A 282 32.12 42.74 19.00
CA ALA A 282 32.48 42.44 17.62
C ALA A 282 33.95 41.97 17.57
N SER A 283 34.21 40.86 16.88
CA SER A 283 35.52 40.32 16.63
C SER A 283 36.01 40.70 15.22
N PRO A 284 37.28 40.94 15.05
CA PRO A 284 37.89 41.14 13.73
C PRO A 284 37.67 39.97 12.77
N THR A 285 37.37 38.76 13.28
CA THR A 285 37.14 37.56 12.48
C THR A 285 35.69 37.38 12.02
N ASP A 286 34.74 38.18 12.54
CA ASP A 286 33.33 38.06 12.23
C ASP A 286 33.00 38.15 10.71
N PRO A 287 33.66 38.98 9.89
CA PRO A 287 33.46 38.97 8.45
C PRO A 287 33.86 37.66 7.77
N GLU A 288 34.97 37.06 8.18
CA GLU A 288 35.45 35.76 7.64
C GLU A 288 34.49 34.63 8.04
N LEU A 289 34.01 34.63 9.26
CA LEU A 289 32.99 33.67 9.74
C LEU A 289 31.64 33.83 9.01
N ALA A 290 31.24 35.07 8.69
CA ALA A 290 30.04 35.31 7.87
C ALA A 290 30.17 34.77 6.43
N LEU A 291 31.38 34.94 5.81
CA LEU A 291 31.67 34.35 4.49
C LEU A 291 31.69 32.83 4.54
N ALA A 292 32.27 32.24 5.60
CA ALA A 292 32.25 30.79 5.78
C ALA A 292 30.81 30.23 5.99
N ALA A 293 29.97 30.95 6.74
CA ALA A 293 28.55 30.58 6.91
C ALA A 293 27.76 30.62 5.60
N ALA A 294 27.98 31.67 4.79
CA ALA A 294 27.35 31.81 3.48
C ALA A 294 27.76 30.67 2.51
N ASP A 295 29.06 30.35 2.47
CA ASP A 295 29.59 29.25 1.65
C ASP A 295 29.06 27.88 2.15
N ALA A 296 29.05 27.66 3.47
CA ALA A 296 28.49 26.45 4.08
C ALA A 296 27.04 26.25 3.68
N TYR A 297 26.21 27.31 3.73
CA TYR A 297 24.82 27.23 3.34
C TYR A 297 24.67 26.95 1.84
N ALA A 298 25.19 27.81 0.99
CA ALA A 298 24.97 27.76 -0.43
C ALA A 298 25.55 26.50 -1.11
N ARG A 299 26.74 26.08 -0.69
CA ARG A 299 27.46 24.98 -1.36
C ARG A 299 27.22 23.61 -0.70
N LEU A 300 27.06 23.54 0.61
CA LEU A 300 27.05 22.28 1.34
C LEU A 300 25.68 21.94 1.94
N LEU A 301 25.04 22.89 2.64
CA LEU A 301 23.81 22.63 3.38
C LEU A 301 22.58 22.64 2.47
N ALA A 302 22.33 23.72 1.72
CA ALA A 302 21.11 23.87 0.92
C ALA A 302 20.92 22.73 -0.08
N PRO A 303 21.92 22.32 -0.91
CA PRO A 303 21.74 21.21 -1.85
C PRO A 303 21.61 19.86 -1.15
N ALA A 304 22.20 19.67 0.03
CA ALA A 304 22.10 18.42 0.78
C ALA A 304 20.74 18.32 1.46
N VAL A 305 20.28 19.40 2.09
CA VAL A 305 18.98 19.46 2.77
C VAL A 305 17.84 19.39 1.78
N GLU A 306 17.96 20.04 0.60
CA GLU A 306 16.96 19.89 -0.47
C GLU A 306 16.76 18.42 -0.84
N ARG A 307 17.83 17.65 -1.03
CA ARG A 307 17.73 16.21 -1.29
C ARG A 307 17.08 15.46 -0.13
N ASP A 308 17.47 15.78 1.12
CA ASP A 308 16.90 15.15 2.33
C ASP A 308 15.38 15.42 2.39
N VAL A 309 14.94 16.64 2.16
CA VAL A 309 13.52 17.03 2.18
C VAL A 309 12.75 16.37 1.02
N ARG A 310 13.30 16.37 -0.19
CA ARG A 310 12.68 15.71 -1.34
C ARG A 310 12.55 14.20 -1.13
N ASN A 311 13.56 13.55 -0.56
CA ASN A 311 13.50 12.14 -0.21
C ASN A 311 12.40 11.86 0.82
N ALA A 312 12.30 12.67 1.87
CA ALA A 312 11.26 12.53 2.88
C ALA A 312 9.84 12.72 2.29
N LEU A 313 9.66 13.68 1.37
CA LEU A 313 8.40 13.87 0.64
C LEU A 313 8.08 12.66 -0.24
N THR A 314 9.07 12.10 -0.91
CA THR A 314 8.90 10.90 -1.75
C THR A 314 8.51 9.69 -0.91
N GLU A 315 9.19 9.43 0.22
CA GLU A 315 8.85 8.34 1.15
C GLU A 315 7.41 8.46 1.68
N GLN A 316 6.97 9.67 2.02
CA GLN A 316 5.59 9.92 2.43
C GLN A 316 4.58 9.69 1.30
N ALA A 317 4.93 10.13 0.08
CA ALA A 317 4.09 9.97 -1.09
C ALA A 317 3.97 8.48 -1.50
N ASP A 318 5.08 7.75 -1.46
CA ASP A 318 5.12 6.31 -1.71
C ASP A 318 4.25 5.55 -0.70
N ALA A 319 4.40 5.83 0.59
CA ALA A 319 3.63 5.19 1.64
C ALA A 319 2.12 5.44 1.49
N GLN A 320 1.72 6.66 1.11
CA GLN A 320 0.31 6.98 0.86
C GLN A 320 -0.21 6.28 -0.40
N ALA A 321 0.55 6.32 -1.50
CA ALA A 321 0.16 5.67 -2.75
C ALA A 321 0.03 4.14 -2.58
N ILE A 322 0.97 3.50 -1.88
CA ILE A 322 0.92 2.05 -1.60
C ILE A 322 -0.32 1.69 -0.77
N ARG A 323 -0.72 2.53 0.20
CA ARG A 323 -1.98 2.32 0.95
C ARG A 323 -3.20 2.34 0.03
N VAL A 324 -3.28 3.32 -0.87
CA VAL A 324 -4.38 3.41 -1.86
C VAL A 324 -4.39 2.19 -2.78
N PHE A 325 -3.22 1.80 -3.31
CA PHE A 325 -3.09 0.60 -4.16
C PHE A 325 -3.51 -0.67 -3.41
N GLY A 326 -3.15 -0.77 -2.14
CA GLY A 326 -3.55 -1.88 -1.28
C GLY A 326 -5.06 -1.95 -1.08
N ALA A 327 -5.72 -0.83 -0.86
CA ALA A 327 -7.18 -0.76 -0.72
C ALA A 327 -7.88 -1.16 -2.04
N ASN A 328 -7.40 -0.64 -3.19
CA ASN A 328 -7.91 -0.98 -4.50
C ASN A 328 -7.73 -2.49 -4.81
N LEU A 329 -6.56 -3.05 -4.50
CA LEU A 329 -6.31 -4.49 -4.67
C LEU A 329 -7.22 -5.33 -3.77
N ARG A 330 -7.39 -4.95 -2.51
CA ARG A 330 -8.28 -5.64 -1.56
C ARG A 330 -9.71 -5.73 -2.12
N SER A 331 -10.24 -4.62 -2.62
CA SER A 331 -11.58 -4.57 -3.19
C SER A 331 -11.72 -5.47 -4.42
N LEU A 332 -10.72 -5.47 -5.31
CA LEU A 332 -10.71 -6.37 -6.48
C LEU A 332 -10.69 -7.85 -6.06
N LEU A 333 -9.88 -8.21 -5.07
CA LEU A 333 -9.76 -9.61 -4.59
C LEU A 333 -11.03 -10.07 -3.87
N LEU A 334 -11.71 -9.17 -3.18
CA LEU A 334 -12.92 -9.45 -2.41
C LEU A 334 -14.21 -9.23 -3.21
N THR A 335 -14.15 -8.93 -4.51
CA THR A 335 -15.33 -8.87 -5.36
C THR A 335 -16.10 -10.20 -5.29
N PRO A 336 -17.45 -10.17 -5.13
CA PRO A 336 -18.27 -11.38 -5.05
C PRO A 336 -18.09 -12.29 -6.25
N PRO A 337 -17.93 -13.60 -6.06
CA PRO A 337 -17.86 -14.57 -7.13
C PRO A 337 -19.25 -14.84 -7.71
N ILE A 338 -19.35 -15.03 -9.02
CA ILE A 338 -20.57 -15.52 -9.67
C ILE A 338 -20.39 -17.02 -9.94
N ARG A 339 -20.95 -17.83 -9.03
CA ARG A 339 -20.77 -19.28 -9.04
C ARG A 339 -21.90 -19.99 -9.80
N GLY A 340 -21.58 -21.13 -10.38
CA GLY A 340 -22.56 -22.03 -10.97
C GLY A 340 -22.95 -21.69 -12.42
N GLU A 341 -22.42 -20.62 -12.99
CA GLU A 341 -22.74 -20.14 -14.33
C GLU A 341 -21.70 -20.59 -15.37
N VAL A 342 -22.17 -20.86 -16.59
CA VAL A 342 -21.32 -21.07 -17.77
C VAL A 342 -20.95 -19.70 -18.35
N VAL A 343 -19.66 -19.39 -18.38
CA VAL A 343 -19.17 -18.06 -18.74
C VAL A 343 -18.41 -18.07 -20.07
N MET A 344 -18.75 -17.15 -20.96
CA MET A 344 -17.97 -16.84 -22.16
C MET A 344 -17.05 -15.64 -21.87
N GLY A 345 -15.73 -15.85 -21.83
CA GLY A 345 -14.72 -14.81 -21.75
C GLY A 345 -14.38 -14.25 -23.13
N VAL A 346 -14.31 -12.94 -23.21
CA VAL A 346 -13.94 -12.19 -24.42
C VAL A 346 -12.75 -11.33 -24.13
N ASP A 347 -11.63 -11.55 -24.80
CA ASP A 347 -10.43 -10.71 -24.77
C ASP A 347 -10.44 -9.82 -26.03
N PRO A 348 -10.77 -8.53 -25.92
CA PRO A 348 -10.97 -7.64 -27.07
C PRO A 348 -9.65 -7.27 -27.74
N ALA A 349 -9.61 -7.24 -29.08
CA ALA A 349 -8.47 -6.72 -29.82
C ALA A 349 -8.86 -6.28 -31.24
N TYR A 350 -8.23 -5.23 -31.76
CA TYR A 350 -8.47 -4.77 -33.13
C TYR A 350 -7.82 -5.69 -34.18
N ARG A 351 -6.51 -5.75 -34.20
CA ARG A 351 -5.75 -6.38 -35.31
C ARG A 351 -5.78 -7.90 -35.25
N THR A 352 -5.63 -8.47 -34.07
CA THR A 352 -5.48 -9.93 -33.88
C THR A 352 -6.82 -10.63 -33.69
N GLY A 353 -7.95 -9.89 -33.69
CA GLY A 353 -9.28 -10.42 -33.43
C GLY A 353 -9.55 -10.65 -31.95
N CYS A 354 -10.83 -10.66 -31.57
CA CYS A 354 -11.27 -10.98 -30.21
C CYS A 354 -11.11 -12.48 -29.96
N LYS A 355 -10.46 -12.84 -28.84
CA LYS A 355 -10.31 -14.23 -28.40
C LYS A 355 -11.45 -14.57 -27.48
N ILE A 356 -12.05 -15.71 -27.73
CA ILE A 356 -13.22 -16.20 -27.04
C ILE A 356 -12.86 -17.50 -26.32
N ALA A 357 -13.26 -17.64 -25.07
CA ALA A 357 -13.16 -18.90 -24.35
C ALA A 357 -14.46 -19.15 -23.58
N VAL A 358 -15.02 -20.34 -23.67
CA VAL A 358 -16.16 -20.75 -22.85
C VAL A 358 -15.67 -21.66 -21.76
N VAL A 359 -16.02 -21.34 -20.51
CA VAL A 359 -15.73 -22.17 -19.33
C VAL A 359 -17.04 -22.64 -18.70
N ASP A 360 -17.05 -23.87 -18.18
CA ASP A 360 -18.19 -24.42 -17.45
C ASP A 360 -18.32 -23.80 -16.04
N ALA A 361 -19.34 -24.17 -15.30
CA ALA A 361 -19.61 -23.72 -13.95
C ALA A 361 -18.48 -23.98 -12.93
N THR A 362 -17.52 -24.84 -13.27
CA THR A 362 -16.33 -25.16 -12.45
C THR A 362 -15.06 -24.44 -12.91
N GLY A 363 -15.16 -23.65 -13.98
CA GLY A 363 -14.02 -22.97 -14.60
C GLY A 363 -13.20 -23.83 -15.55
N LYS A 364 -13.70 -25.04 -15.91
CA LYS A 364 -13.06 -25.91 -16.92
C LYS A 364 -13.31 -25.35 -18.32
N LEU A 365 -12.26 -25.25 -19.12
CA LEU A 365 -12.36 -24.83 -20.51
C LEU A 365 -13.15 -25.84 -21.34
N LEU A 366 -14.13 -25.35 -22.08
CA LEU A 366 -14.98 -26.12 -23.00
C LEU A 366 -14.60 -25.90 -24.45
N GLU A 367 -14.48 -24.63 -24.90
CA GLU A 367 -14.20 -24.28 -26.28
C GLU A 367 -13.49 -22.93 -26.38
N VAL A 368 -12.65 -22.77 -27.42
CA VAL A 368 -12.02 -21.49 -27.78
C VAL A 368 -12.30 -21.12 -29.24
N ALA A 369 -12.35 -19.82 -29.52
CA ALA A 369 -12.51 -19.30 -30.88
C ALA A 369 -11.84 -17.93 -31.03
N VAL A 370 -11.57 -17.53 -32.28
CA VAL A 370 -11.13 -16.17 -32.61
C VAL A 370 -12.10 -15.57 -33.61
N VAL A 371 -12.63 -14.38 -33.28
CA VAL A 371 -13.60 -13.67 -34.13
C VAL A 371 -13.14 -12.23 -34.40
N TYR A 372 -13.62 -11.63 -35.48
CA TYR A 372 -13.15 -10.32 -35.95
C TYR A 372 -14.32 -9.32 -36.12
N PRO A 373 -15.09 -8.98 -35.07
CA PRO A 373 -16.20 -8.06 -35.17
C PRO A 373 -15.78 -6.59 -35.30
N THR A 374 -14.56 -6.26 -34.88
CA THR A 374 -14.01 -4.90 -34.78
C THR A 374 -13.17 -4.53 -36.02
N PRO A 375 -12.90 -3.22 -36.27
CA PRO A 375 -11.95 -2.81 -37.30
C PRO A 375 -10.57 -3.45 -37.10
N PRO A 376 -9.77 -3.66 -38.19
CA PRO A 376 -10.05 -3.31 -39.57
C PRO A 376 -10.89 -4.34 -40.32
N GLN A 377 -11.03 -5.60 -39.84
CA GLN A 377 -11.64 -6.70 -40.59
C GLN A 377 -13.17 -6.60 -40.63
N ARG A 378 -13.84 -6.18 -39.55
CA ARG A 378 -15.32 -6.01 -39.45
C ARG A 378 -16.15 -7.17 -39.98
N ARG A 379 -15.75 -8.44 -39.67
CA ARG A 379 -16.49 -9.65 -40.06
C ARG A 379 -17.63 -9.92 -39.05
N VAL A 380 -18.56 -8.96 -38.96
CA VAL A 380 -19.63 -8.96 -37.94
C VAL A 380 -20.53 -10.17 -38.05
N GLU A 381 -21.03 -10.51 -39.27
CA GLU A 381 -21.94 -11.63 -39.47
C GLU A 381 -21.33 -13.00 -39.23
N GLU A 382 -20.02 -13.14 -39.55
CA GLU A 382 -19.27 -14.36 -39.26
C GLU A 382 -19.08 -14.52 -37.75
N ALA A 383 -18.64 -13.45 -37.03
CA ALA A 383 -18.47 -13.43 -35.60
C ALA A 383 -19.78 -13.74 -34.86
N GLU A 384 -20.91 -13.12 -35.28
CA GLU A 384 -22.23 -13.36 -34.71
C GLU A 384 -22.64 -14.84 -34.84
N ARG A 385 -22.46 -15.46 -36.01
CA ARG A 385 -22.81 -16.86 -36.25
C ARG A 385 -21.98 -17.80 -35.37
N VAL A 386 -20.68 -17.53 -35.22
CA VAL A 386 -19.79 -18.35 -34.37
C VAL A 386 -20.20 -18.22 -32.89
N LEU A 387 -20.40 -17.00 -32.39
CA LEU A 387 -20.71 -16.80 -30.97
C LEU A 387 -22.10 -17.33 -30.62
N LEU A 388 -23.13 -17.13 -31.44
CA LEU A 388 -24.47 -17.70 -31.20
C LEU A 388 -24.40 -19.22 -31.14
N ALA A 389 -23.65 -19.85 -32.04
CA ALA A 389 -23.48 -21.31 -32.03
C ALA A 389 -22.76 -21.82 -30.75
N MET A 390 -21.78 -21.08 -30.22
CA MET A 390 -21.13 -21.43 -28.96
C MET A 390 -22.05 -21.20 -27.75
N ILE A 391 -22.82 -20.09 -27.76
CA ILE A 391 -23.81 -19.77 -26.71
C ILE A 391 -24.87 -20.88 -26.61
N ASP A 392 -25.41 -21.30 -27.73
CA ASP A 392 -26.44 -22.35 -27.76
C ASP A 392 -25.87 -23.73 -27.40
N ARG A 393 -24.66 -24.07 -27.90
CA ARG A 393 -24.03 -25.36 -27.68
C ARG A 393 -23.71 -25.60 -26.22
N HIS A 394 -23.14 -24.58 -25.55
CA HIS A 394 -22.68 -24.68 -24.16
C HIS A 394 -23.65 -24.10 -23.15
N SER A 395 -24.80 -23.60 -23.61
CA SER A 395 -25.79 -22.95 -22.74
C SER A 395 -25.17 -21.80 -21.91
N VAL A 396 -24.41 -20.93 -22.55
CA VAL A 396 -23.74 -19.78 -21.88
C VAL A 396 -24.76 -18.91 -21.18
N ASP A 397 -24.50 -18.57 -19.92
CA ASP A 397 -25.34 -17.74 -19.07
C ASP A 397 -24.86 -16.29 -19.01
N LEU A 398 -23.54 -16.10 -18.99
CA LEU A 398 -22.92 -14.78 -18.86
C LEU A 398 -21.76 -14.60 -19.84
N ILE A 399 -21.55 -13.34 -20.27
CA ILE A 399 -20.41 -12.95 -21.10
C ILE A 399 -19.53 -11.98 -20.33
N ALA A 400 -18.27 -12.36 -20.09
CA ALA A 400 -17.25 -11.52 -19.47
C ALA A 400 -16.41 -10.83 -20.55
N ILE A 401 -16.44 -9.51 -20.64
CA ILE A 401 -15.69 -8.74 -21.64
C ILE A 401 -14.54 -8.03 -20.94
N GLY A 402 -13.30 -8.24 -21.40
CA GLY A 402 -12.13 -7.50 -20.92
C GLY A 402 -12.24 -5.99 -21.18
N ASN A 403 -11.72 -5.17 -20.26
CA ASN A 403 -11.82 -3.70 -20.34
C ASN A 403 -10.65 -3.04 -21.09
N GLY A 404 -9.87 -3.77 -21.87
CA GLY A 404 -8.72 -3.23 -22.61
C GLY A 404 -9.03 -2.63 -23.96
N THR A 405 -8.04 -2.71 -24.85
CA THR A 405 -8.13 -2.16 -26.21
C THR A 405 -9.29 -2.80 -26.99
N ALA A 406 -10.10 -2.03 -27.68
CA ALA A 406 -11.30 -2.45 -28.43
C ALA A 406 -12.48 -2.97 -27.56
N SER A 407 -12.43 -2.77 -26.25
CA SER A 407 -13.50 -3.21 -25.33
C SER A 407 -14.85 -2.64 -25.70
N ARG A 408 -14.94 -1.36 -26.05
CA ARG A 408 -16.21 -0.67 -26.35
C ARG A 408 -16.87 -1.12 -27.64
N GLU A 409 -16.09 -1.28 -28.70
CA GLU A 409 -16.62 -1.82 -29.95
C GLU A 409 -17.08 -3.27 -29.78
N THR A 410 -16.35 -4.02 -28.95
CA THR A 410 -16.71 -5.38 -28.60
C THR A 410 -17.98 -5.41 -27.75
N GLU A 411 -18.10 -4.51 -26.77
CA GLU A 411 -19.31 -4.35 -25.93
C GLU A 411 -20.54 -4.03 -26.79
N ALA A 412 -20.44 -3.04 -27.70
CA ALA A 412 -21.54 -2.69 -28.62
C ALA A 412 -21.95 -3.87 -29.51
N PHE A 413 -20.96 -4.65 -29.97
CA PHE A 413 -21.21 -5.85 -30.76
C PHE A 413 -21.92 -6.94 -29.92
N ILE A 414 -21.44 -7.21 -28.69
CA ILE A 414 -22.07 -8.22 -27.81
C ILE A 414 -23.48 -7.81 -27.40
N ALA A 415 -23.73 -6.55 -27.05
CA ALA A 415 -25.09 -6.08 -26.75
C ALA A 415 -26.04 -6.27 -27.93
N ALA A 416 -25.58 -5.99 -29.17
CA ALA A 416 -26.36 -6.27 -30.36
C ALA A 416 -26.59 -7.77 -30.57
N LEU A 417 -25.62 -8.60 -30.28
CA LEU A 417 -25.72 -10.07 -30.36
C LEU A 417 -26.73 -10.62 -29.35
N ILE A 418 -26.70 -10.13 -28.08
CA ILE A 418 -27.66 -10.53 -27.04
C ILE A 418 -29.10 -10.27 -27.48
N ARG A 419 -29.41 -9.09 -28.04
CA ARG A 419 -30.73 -8.76 -28.53
C ARG A 419 -31.23 -9.70 -29.64
N ARG A 420 -30.34 -10.33 -30.41
CA ARG A 420 -30.66 -11.29 -31.48
C ARG A 420 -30.63 -12.74 -31.00
N SER A 421 -30.08 -13.01 -29.84
CA SER A 421 -30.05 -14.36 -29.29
C SER A 421 -31.43 -14.86 -28.90
N ALA A 422 -31.68 -16.16 -29.09
CA ALA A 422 -32.87 -16.84 -28.59
C ALA A 422 -32.94 -16.78 -27.03
N ARG A 423 -31.80 -16.58 -26.37
CA ARG A 423 -31.68 -16.46 -24.92
C ARG A 423 -31.60 -15.01 -24.44
N SER A 424 -32.06 -14.05 -25.17
CA SER A 424 -31.97 -12.60 -24.89
C SER A 424 -32.49 -12.18 -23.51
N GLN A 425 -33.40 -12.93 -22.91
CA GLN A 425 -33.97 -12.66 -21.58
C GLN A 425 -33.10 -13.21 -20.42
N SER A 426 -32.22 -14.19 -20.67
CA SER A 426 -31.41 -14.84 -19.68
C SER A 426 -29.90 -14.55 -19.84
N LEU A 427 -29.48 -14.03 -20.99
CA LEU A 427 -28.08 -13.76 -21.30
C LEU A 427 -27.74 -12.30 -20.98
N ALA A 428 -26.70 -12.10 -20.16
CA ALA A 428 -26.20 -10.77 -19.81
C ALA A 428 -24.68 -10.71 -20.00
N TYR A 429 -24.11 -9.51 -19.97
CA TYR A 429 -22.67 -9.33 -19.99
C TYR A 429 -22.19 -8.47 -18.82
N VAL A 430 -20.90 -8.61 -18.50
CA VAL A 430 -20.17 -7.83 -17.48
C VAL A 430 -18.83 -7.40 -18.07
N ILE A 431 -18.44 -6.15 -17.83
CA ILE A 431 -17.08 -5.68 -18.11
C ILE A 431 -16.16 -6.10 -16.98
N VAL A 432 -15.14 -6.90 -17.28
CA VAL A 432 -14.18 -7.45 -16.32
C VAL A 432 -12.82 -6.78 -16.48
N SER A 433 -12.17 -6.45 -15.38
CA SER A 433 -10.80 -5.93 -15.43
C SER A 433 -9.85 -6.99 -15.99
N GLU A 434 -9.15 -6.66 -17.07
CA GLU A 434 -8.08 -7.52 -17.63
C GLU A 434 -6.69 -7.23 -17.06
N ALA A 435 -6.61 -6.35 -16.02
CA ALA A 435 -5.34 -6.00 -15.40
C ALA A 435 -4.52 -7.24 -15.03
N GLY A 436 -3.28 -7.32 -15.49
CA GLY A 436 -2.40 -8.48 -15.31
C GLY A 436 -2.75 -9.73 -16.11
N ALA A 437 -3.83 -9.79 -16.90
CA ALA A 437 -4.18 -10.97 -17.70
C ALA A 437 -3.09 -11.33 -18.72
N SER A 438 -2.48 -10.33 -19.34
CA SER A 438 -1.34 -10.52 -20.26
C SER A 438 -0.10 -11.09 -19.54
N VAL A 439 0.14 -10.73 -18.27
CA VAL A 439 1.23 -11.27 -17.46
C VAL A 439 0.96 -12.73 -17.11
N TYR A 440 -0.28 -13.04 -16.66
CA TYR A 440 -0.70 -14.41 -16.38
C TYR A 440 -0.55 -15.29 -17.63
N SER A 441 -1.12 -14.89 -18.76
CA SER A 441 -1.16 -15.70 -19.98
C SER A 441 0.24 -16.07 -20.51
N ALA A 442 1.25 -15.22 -20.25
CA ALA A 442 2.67 -15.49 -20.58
C ALA A 442 3.42 -16.26 -19.49
N SER A 443 2.84 -16.47 -18.30
CA SER A 443 3.49 -17.09 -17.15
C SER A 443 3.73 -18.60 -17.33
N ALA A 444 4.60 -19.18 -16.50
CA ALA A 444 4.80 -20.63 -16.42
C ALA A 444 3.53 -21.35 -15.98
N THR A 445 2.82 -20.79 -14.98
CA THR A 445 1.56 -21.33 -14.46
C THR A 445 0.50 -21.47 -15.54
N ALA A 446 0.32 -20.45 -16.38
CA ALA A 446 -0.65 -20.51 -17.47
C ALA A 446 -0.27 -21.51 -18.56
N ARG A 447 1.05 -21.69 -18.81
CA ARG A 447 1.54 -22.72 -19.74
C ARG A 447 1.35 -24.15 -19.22
N GLU A 448 1.47 -24.33 -17.91
CA GLU A 448 1.20 -25.62 -17.27
C GLU A 448 -0.30 -25.95 -17.25
N GLU A 449 -1.15 -24.96 -16.99
CA GLU A 449 -2.62 -25.12 -17.01
C GLU A 449 -3.17 -25.38 -18.42
N PHE A 450 -2.61 -24.71 -19.44
CA PHE A 450 -3.08 -24.75 -20.83
C PHE A 450 -1.92 -24.85 -21.82
N PRO A 451 -1.24 -26.01 -21.92
CA PRO A 451 -0.10 -26.16 -22.81
C PRO A 451 -0.45 -26.03 -24.29
N GLU A 452 -1.68 -26.39 -24.67
CA GLU A 452 -2.15 -26.39 -26.08
C GLU A 452 -2.65 -25.03 -26.56
N LEU A 453 -2.92 -24.06 -25.64
CA LEU A 453 -3.44 -22.75 -25.99
C LEU A 453 -2.32 -21.75 -26.27
N ASP A 454 -2.60 -20.75 -27.13
CA ASP A 454 -1.74 -19.60 -27.28
C ASP A 454 -1.88 -18.61 -26.11
N VAL A 455 -0.99 -17.59 -26.07
CA VAL A 455 -1.00 -16.58 -24.99
C VAL A 455 -2.31 -15.80 -24.93
N SER A 456 -2.91 -15.48 -26.08
CA SER A 456 -4.13 -14.68 -26.14
C SER A 456 -5.37 -15.51 -25.76
N GLU A 457 -5.42 -16.78 -26.12
CA GLU A 457 -6.50 -17.69 -25.72
C GLU A 457 -6.51 -17.92 -24.21
N ARG A 458 -5.32 -18.08 -23.59
CA ARG A 458 -5.20 -18.15 -22.11
C ARG A 458 -5.72 -16.90 -21.42
N SER A 459 -5.55 -15.71 -22.03
CA SER A 459 -6.09 -14.46 -21.52
C SER A 459 -7.62 -14.48 -21.49
N ALA A 460 -8.29 -14.96 -22.55
CA ALA A 460 -9.74 -15.07 -22.58
C ALA A 460 -10.29 -16.05 -21.53
N VAL A 461 -9.60 -17.17 -21.28
CA VAL A 461 -9.94 -18.10 -20.19
C VAL A 461 -9.84 -17.40 -18.84
N SER A 462 -8.76 -16.63 -18.61
CA SER A 462 -8.57 -15.88 -17.37
C SER A 462 -9.68 -14.85 -17.14
N ILE A 463 -10.09 -14.12 -18.19
CA ILE A 463 -11.20 -13.15 -18.13
C ILE A 463 -12.51 -13.83 -17.71
N ALA A 464 -12.84 -15.00 -18.28
CA ALA A 464 -14.03 -15.76 -17.90
C ALA A 464 -13.99 -16.19 -16.43
N ARG A 465 -12.86 -16.78 -15.99
CA ARG A 465 -12.68 -17.26 -14.62
C ARG A 465 -12.64 -16.16 -13.56
N ARG A 466 -12.19 -14.94 -13.93
CA ARG A 466 -12.26 -13.77 -13.03
C ARG A 466 -13.68 -13.37 -12.68
N LEU A 467 -14.65 -13.64 -13.55
CA LEU A 467 -16.05 -13.41 -13.23
C LEU A 467 -16.58 -14.49 -12.28
N GLN A 468 -16.15 -15.74 -12.45
CA GLN A 468 -16.56 -16.85 -11.59
C GLN A 468 -15.95 -16.76 -10.19
N ASP A 469 -14.64 -16.53 -10.06
CA ASP A 469 -13.96 -16.27 -8.79
C ASP A 469 -12.74 -15.36 -9.00
N PRO A 470 -12.89 -14.04 -8.75
CA PRO A 470 -11.81 -13.07 -8.89
C PRO A 470 -10.57 -13.42 -8.03
N LEU A 471 -10.77 -13.83 -6.78
CA LEU A 471 -9.68 -14.16 -5.86
C LEU A 471 -8.86 -15.33 -6.39
N ALA A 472 -9.51 -16.45 -6.74
CA ALA A 472 -8.85 -17.66 -7.20
C ALA A 472 -8.01 -17.44 -8.46
N GLU A 473 -8.42 -16.50 -9.32
CA GLU A 473 -7.71 -16.20 -10.56
C GLU A 473 -6.62 -15.13 -10.37
N LEU A 474 -6.90 -14.04 -9.64
CA LEU A 474 -5.96 -12.94 -9.46
C LEU A 474 -4.73 -13.31 -8.62
N VAL A 475 -4.83 -14.27 -7.70
CA VAL A 475 -3.67 -14.76 -6.94
C VAL A 475 -2.61 -15.50 -7.77
N LYS A 476 -2.94 -15.90 -9.00
CA LYS A 476 -1.99 -16.48 -9.96
C LYS A 476 -1.05 -15.43 -10.58
N ILE A 477 -1.37 -14.14 -10.39
CA ILE A 477 -0.66 -12.99 -10.94
C ILE A 477 0.18 -12.37 -9.84
N GLU A 478 1.41 -11.99 -10.18
CA GLU A 478 2.22 -11.21 -9.24
C GLU A 478 1.50 -9.90 -8.89
N PRO A 479 1.26 -9.59 -7.59
CA PRO A 479 0.40 -8.47 -7.20
C PRO A 479 0.80 -7.12 -7.81
N LYS A 480 2.10 -6.87 -7.99
CA LYS A 480 2.59 -5.66 -8.66
C LYS A 480 2.21 -5.55 -10.14
N ALA A 481 1.81 -6.64 -10.79
CA ALA A 481 1.38 -6.65 -12.19
C ALA A 481 -0.13 -6.39 -12.34
N ILE A 482 -0.88 -6.40 -11.23
CA ILE A 482 -2.28 -6.00 -11.21
C ILE A 482 -2.31 -4.47 -11.17
N GLY A 483 -2.84 -3.82 -12.21
CA GLY A 483 -2.92 -2.36 -12.30
C GLY A 483 -3.98 -1.81 -11.33
N VAL A 484 -3.55 -1.28 -10.19
CA VAL A 484 -4.41 -0.75 -9.12
C VAL A 484 -4.17 0.73 -8.83
N GLY A 485 -3.29 1.39 -9.60
CA GLY A 485 -3.04 2.82 -9.42
C GLY A 485 -2.12 3.45 -10.45
N GLN A 486 -2.28 4.75 -10.66
CA GLN A 486 -1.61 5.53 -11.72
C GLN A 486 -0.08 5.60 -11.57
N TYR A 487 0.43 5.63 -10.34
CA TYR A 487 1.87 5.78 -10.03
C TYR A 487 2.49 4.49 -9.49
N GLN A 488 1.87 3.33 -9.72
CA GLN A 488 2.30 2.05 -9.16
C GLN A 488 3.74 1.65 -9.54
N HIS A 489 4.23 2.11 -10.71
CA HIS A 489 5.60 1.84 -11.17
C HIS A 489 6.61 2.93 -10.77
N ASP A 490 6.19 3.92 -10.00
CA ASP A 490 7.02 5.06 -9.57
C ASP A 490 7.39 5.02 -8.09
N VAL A 491 6.72 4.18 -7.32
CA VAL A 491 6.97 3.98 -5.88
C VAL A 491 8.05 2.93 -5.62
N ALA A 492 8.56 2.89 -4.40
CA ALA A 492 9.57 1.93 -3.96
C ALA A 492 9.09 0.47 -4.14
N GLU A 493 9.70 -0.27 -5.08
CA GLU A 493 9.25 -1.62 -5.50
C GLU A 493 9.21 -2.61 -4.33
N LYS A 494 10.23 -2.61 -3.45
CA LYS A 494 10.30 -3.54 -2.32
C LYS A 494 9.13 -3.35 -1.36
N GLU A 495 8.80 -2.11 -1.05
CA GLU A 495 7.70 -1.75 -0.16
C GLU A 495 6.35 -2.08 -0.80
N LEU A 496 6.19 -1.77 -2.08
CA LEU A 496 5.00 -2.12 -2.85
C LEU A 496 4.76 -3.65 -2.85
N VAL A 497 5.76 -4.44 -3.20
CA VAL A 497 5.64 -5.92 -3.25
C VAL A 497 5.29 -6.49 -1.88
N SER A 498 5.92 -6.00 -0.82
CA SER A 498 5.63 -6.44 0.56
C SER A 498 4.19 -6.10 0.96
N ALA A 499 3.76 -4.86 0.73
CA ALA A 499 2.41 -4.41 1.10
C ALA A 499 1.32 -5.15 0.31
N LEU A 500 1.46 -5.25 -1.02
CA LEU A 500 0.48 -5.94 -1.86
C LEU A 500 0.45 -7.45 -1.57
N GLY A 501 1.60 -8.07 -1.29
CA GLY A 501 1.69 -9.46 -0.86
C GLY A 501 0.90 -9.72 0.43
N GLY A 502 1.04 -8.84 1.42
CA GLY A 502 0.26 -8.91 2.66
C GLY A 502 -1.26 -8.74 2.44
N ILE A 503 -1.68 -7.91 1.48
CA ILE A 503 -3.10 -7.76 1.12
C ILE A 503 -3.65 -9.06 0.52
N VAL A 504 -2.91 -9.71 -0.38
CA VAL A 504 -3.32 -11.00 -0.97
C VAL A 504 -3.45 -12.06 0.12
N GLU A 505 -2.44 -12.18 0.99
CA GLU A 505 -2.47 -13.10 2.13
C GLU A 505 -3.69 -12.85 3.02
N SER A 506 -3.95 -11.60 3.38
CA SER A 506 -5.11 -11.19 4.17
C SER A 506 -6.43 -11.59 3.51
N ALA A 507 -6.61 -11.29 2.22
CA ALA A 507 -7.82 -11.61 1.47
C ALA A 507 -8.08 -13.13 1.42
N VAL A 508 -7.05 -13.91 1.09
CA VAL A 508 -7.13 -15.39 1.00
C VAL A 508 -7.52 -16.01 2.36
N ASN A 509 -6.87 -15.58 3.44
CA ASN A 509 -7.13 -16.12 4.78
C ASN A 509 -8.48 -15.64 5.35
N ARG A 510 -8.95 -14.47 4.96
CA ARG A 510 -10.29 -13.97 5.33
C ARG A 510 -11.41 -14.78 4.69
N VAL A 511 -11.29 -15.11 3.40
CA VAL A 511 -12.26 -15.90 2.65
C VAL A 511 -12.22 -17.37 3.08
N GLY A 512 -11.03 -17.90 3.29
CA GLY A 512 -10.77 -19.33 3.48
C GLY A 512 -10.65 -20.04 2.13
N VAL A 513 -10.00 -21.20 2.13
CA VAL A 513 -9.63 -21.90 0.90
C VAL A 513 -10.11 -23.35 0.95
N ASP A 514 -10.84 -23.77 -0.07
CA ASP A 514 -11.22 -25.18 -0.23
C ASP A 514 -9.98 -26.03 -0.57
N LEU A 515 -9.65 -26.94 0.31
CA LEU A 515 -8.49 -27.84 0.21
C LEU A 515 -8.53 -28.73 -1.03
N ASN A 516 -9.73 -29.12 -1.43
CA ASN A 516 -9.94 -30.10 -2.50
C ASN A 516 -10.03 -29.48 -3.91
N THR A 517 -10.29 -28.17 -4.03
CA THR A 517 -10.44 -27.50 -5.33
C THR A 517 -9.35 -26.46 -5.61
N ALA A 518 -8.72 -25.92 -4.56
CA ALA A 518 -7.75 -24.83 -4.70
C ALA A 518 -6.51 -25.20 -5.52
N SER A 519 -6.03 -24.22 -6.31
CA SER A 519 -4.75 -24.30 -7.00
C SER A 519 -3.57 -24.20 -6.03
N ALA A 520 -2.39 -24.68 -6.44
CA ALA A 520 -1.16 -24.51 -5.67
C ALA A 520 -0.81 -23.03 -5.46
N ALA A 521 -1.16 -22.16 -6.42
CA ALA A 521 -0.99 -20.72 -6.31
C ALA A 521 -1.84 -20.13 -5.17
N LEU A 522 -3.14 -20.47 -5.12
CA LEU A 522 -4.06 -20.01 -4.06
C LEU A 522 -3.62 -20.53 -2.69
N LEU A 523 -3.29 -21.83 -2.59
CA LEU A 523 -2.79 -22.45 -1.35
C LEU A 523 -1.51 -21.79 -0.83
N SER A 524 -0.64 -21.27 -1.70
CA SER A 524 0.62 -20.64 -1.28
C SER A 524 0.44 -19.30 -0.55
N HIS A 525 -0.78 -18.74 -0.55
CA HIS A 525 -1.14 -17.54 0.21
C HIS A 525 -1.89 -17.85 1.52
N VAL A 526 -2.14 -19.13 1.80
CA VAL A 526 -2.67 -19.55 3.10
C VAL A 526 -1.57 -19.43 4.15
N ALA A 527 -1.90 -18.83 5.29
CA ALA A 527 -0.99 -18.62 6.40
C ALA A 527 -0.23 -19.92 6.76
N GLY A 528 1.09 -19.83 6.87
CA GLY A 528 1.96 -20.95 7.20
C GLY A 528 2.29 -21.91 6.04
N LEU A 529 1.64 -21.81 4.87
CA LEU A 529 1.94 -22.66 3.72
C LEU A 529 3.03 -22.04 2.81
N SER A 530 4.07 -22.80 2.55
CA SER A 530 5.07 -22.47 1.52
C SER A 530 4.65 -22.97 0.14
N LYS A 531 5.20 -22.38 -0.93
CA LYS A 531 4.99 -22.87 -2.32
C LYS A 531 5.26 -24.37 -2.49
N VAL A 532 6.26 -24.91 -1.79
CA VAL A 532 6.62 -26.34 -1.85
C VAL A 532 5.53 -27.18 -1.19
N VAL A 533 5.05 -26.79 -0.02
CA VAL A 533 3.99 -27.52 0.69
C VAL A 533 2.69 -27.46 -0.09
N SER A 534 2.33 -26.29 -0.64
CA SER A 534 1.15 -26.13 -1.50
C SER A 534 1.17 -27.03 -2.72
N GLY A 535 2.33 -27.16 -3.38
CA GLY A 535 2.53 -28.12 -4.47
C GLY A 535 2.40 -29.58 -4.02
N ASN A 536 2.87 -29.91 -2.81
CA ASN A 536 2.74 -31.27 -2.26
C ASN A 536 1.28 -31.62 -1.90
N ILE A 537 0.50 -30.64 -1.41
CA ILE A 537 -0.94 -30.81 -1.16
C ILE A 537 -1.66 -31.18 -2.46
N VAL A 538 -1.43 -30.44 -3.55
CA VAL A 538 -2.06 -30.72 -4.85
C VAL A 538 -1.66 -32.11 -5.38
N LYS A 539 -0.36 -32.43 -5.37
CA LYS A 539 0.14 -33.75 -5.82
C LYS A 539 -0.48 -34.89 -5.01
N LYS A 540 -0.62 -34.73 -3.70
CA LYS A 540 -1.22 -35.75 -2.86
C LYS A 540 -2.71 -35.94 -3.18
N ARG A 541 -3.45 -34.83 -3.37
CA ARG A 541 -4.84 -34.86 -3.80
C ARG A 541 -5.04 -35.57 -5.15
N GLU A 542 -4.12 -35.34 -6.10
CA GLU A 542 -4.14 -36.00 -7.42
C GLU A 542 -3.82 -37.50 -7.34
N ALA A 543 -2.94 -37.91 -6.42
CA ALA A 543 -2.52 -39.29 -6.27
C ALA A 543 -3.51 -40.12 -5.41
N ASP A 544 -3.97 -39.58 -4.29
CA ASP A 544 -4.70 -40.34 -3.28
C ASP A 544 -6.22 -40.00 -3.26
N GLY A 545 -6.66 -38.99 -4.04
CA GLY A 545 -8.02 -38.48 -4.04
C GLY A 545 -8.22 -37.31 -3.09
N ALA A 546 -9.48 -36.88 -2.92
CA ALA A 546 -9.84 -35.73 -2.09
C ALA A 546 -9.51 -36.00 -0.61
N PHE A 547 -9.07 -34.96 0.09
CA PHE A 547 -8.91 -34.99 1.55
C PHE A 547 -10.28 -35.14 2.23
N ALA A 548 -10.41 -36.12 3.11
CA ALA A 548 -11.63 -36.39 3.84
C ALA A 548 -11.84 -35.38 5.01
N ASP A 549 -10.77 -34.88 5.58
CA ASP A 549 -10.77 -33.94 6.71
C ASP A 549 -9.47 -33.12 6.74
N ARG A 550 -9.42 -32.13 7.63
CA ARG A 550 -8.21 -31.30 7.85
C ARG A 550 -7.06 -32.11 8.45
N ALA A 551 -7.33 -33.13 9.26
CA ALA A 551 -6.30 -33.95 9.92
C ALA A 551 -5.46 -34.72 8.89
N ALA A 552 -6.05 -35.08 7.75
CA ALA A 552 -5.35 -35.74 6.65
C ALA A 552 -4.19 -34.92 6.07
N LEU A 553 -4.17 -33.59 6.28
CA LEU A 553 -3.03 -32.72 5.93
C LEU A 553 -1.71 -33.13 6.59
N MET A 554 -1.75 -33.73 7.79
CA MET A 554 -0.55 -34.19 8.49
C MET A 554 0.19 -35.28 7.74
N SER A 555 -0.43 -35.91 6.75
CA SER A 555 0.19 -36.89 5.86
C SER A 555 0.91 -36.27 4.65
N VAL A 556 0.81 -34.94 4.46
CA VAL A 556 1.46 -34.25 3.34
C VAL A 556 2.95 -34.06 3.62
N PRO A 557 3.84 -34.43 2.69
CA PRO A 557 5.28 -34.24 2.87
C PRO A 557 5.67 -32.80 3.18
N ARG A 558 6.52 -32.58 4.19
CA ARG A 558 7.00 -31.27 4.69
C ARG A 558 5.94 -30.41 5.38
N LEU A 559 4.75 -30.89 5.62
CA LEU A 559 3.75 -30.24 6.45
C LEU A 559 3.90 -30.76 7.89
N GLY A 560 4.56 -29.98 8.75
CA GLY A 560 4.75 -30.32 10.16
C GLY A 560 3.67 -29.77 11.08
N PRO A 561 3.69 -30.12 12.39
CA PRO A 561 2.68 -29.68 13.36
C PRO A 561 2.52 -28.14 13.43
N LYS A 562 3.63 -27.39 13.39
CA LYS A 562 3.58 -25.92 13.40
C LYS A 562 2.93 -25.34 12.14
N THR A 563 3.22 -25.93 10.98
CA THR A 563 2.57 -25.51 9.71
C THR A 563 1.08 -25.83 9.75
N PHE A 564 0.72 -27.03 10.26
CA PHE A 564 -0.69 -27.40 10.45
C PHE A 564 -1.43 -26.43 11.36
N GLU A 565 -0.86 -26.09 12.53
CA GLU A 565 -1.41 -25.09 13.45
C GLU A 565 -1.68 -23.76 12.72
N GLN A 566 -0.76 -23.27 11.90
CA GLN A 566 -0.91 -21.99 11.23
C GLN A 566 -1.95 -22.00 10.10
N CYS A 567 -2.11 -23.10 9.37
CA CYS A 567 -2.93 -23.15 8.16
C CYS A 567 -4.31 -23.76 8.33
N ALA A 568 -4.50 -24.70 9.28
CA ALA A 568 -5.69 -25.56 9.35
C ALA A 568 -7.00 -24.76 9.45
N GLY A 569 -7.04 -23.68 10.23
CA GLY A 569 -8.24 -22.88 10.41
C GLY A 569 -8.66 -22.10 9.15
N PHE A 570 -7.76 -21.90 8.18
CA PHE A 570 -8.02 -21.17 6.93
C PHE A 570 -8.39 -22.10 5.76
N LEU A 571 -8.18 -23.40 5.92
CA LEU A 571 -8.54 -24.40 4.92
C LEU A 571 -9.94 -24.94 5.19
N ARG A 572 -10.72 -25.21 4.16
CA ARG A 572 -12.07 -25.76 4.23
C ARG A 572 -12.10 -27.11 3.55
N VAL A 573 -12.93 -28.03 4.05
CA VAL A 573 -13.21 -29.34 3.44
C VAL A 573 -14.74 -29.49 3.32
N PRO A 574 -15.36 -28.88 2.29
CA PRO A 574 -16.78 -29.04 2.07
C PRO A 574 -17.13 -30.51 1.81
N GLY A 575 -18.16 -31.02 2.49
CA GLY A 575 -18.60 -32.42 2.36
C GLY A 575 -17.60 -33.45 2.94
N GLY A 576 -16.65 -33.01 3.77
CA GLY A 576 -15.71 -33.87 4.48
C GLY A 576 -16.36 -34.68 5.61
N SER A 577 -15.57 -35.54 6.26
CA SER A 577 -16.02 -36.42 7.34
C SER A 577 -16.37 -35.66 8.63
N ASN A 578 -15.81 -34.47 8.85
CA ASN A 578 -16.09 -33.59 9.98
C ASN A 578 -16.74 -32.28 9.51
N PRO A 579 -18.02 -32.04 9.86
CA PRO A 579 -18.71 -30.80 9.49
C PRO A 579 -18.00 -29.51 9.93
N LEU A 580 -17.28 -29.51 11.05
CA LEU A 580 -16.51 -28.36 11.53
C LEU A 580 -15.36 -27.97 10.59
N ASP A 581 -14.89 -28.89 9.73
CA ASP A 581 -13.86 -28.61 8.75
C ASP A 581 -14.33 -27.68 7.63
N ASN A 582 -15.64 -27.50 7.46
CA ASN A 582 -16.21 -26.50 6.54
C ASN A 582 -16.50 -25.15 7.25
N THR A 583 -15.97 -24.95 8.45
CA THR A 583 -16.15 -23.71 9.22
C THR A 583 -14.81 -22.99 9.42
N PRO A 584 -14.80 -21.72 9.81
CA PRO A 584 -13.58 -21.02 10.22
C PRO A 584 -13.07 -21.40 11.63
N ILE A 585 -13.72 -22.34 12.33
CA ILE A 585 -13.29 -22.80 13.66
C ILE A 585 -11.95 -23.53 13.53
N HIS A 586 -10.98 -23.16 14.37
CA HIS A 586 -9.69 -23.83 14.39
C HIS A 586 -9.78 -25.23 15.03
N PRO A 587 -9.05 -26.26 14.58
CA PRO A 587 -9.09 -27.60 15.18
C PRO A 587 -8.83 -27.62 16.69
N GLU A 588 -8.01 -26.71 17.22
CA GLU A 588 -7.80 -26.56 18.67
C GLU A 588 -9.08 -26.24 19.46
N SER A 589 -10.07 -25.65 18.80
CA SER A 589 -11.34 -25.24 19.41
C SER A 589 -12.51 -26.20 19.15
N TYR A 590 -12.28 -27.32 18.46
CA TYR A 590 -13.35 -28.29 18.15
C TYR A 590 -14.01 -28.83 19.40
N SER A 591 -13.23 -29.23 20.41
CA SER A 591 -13.78 -29.70 21.67
C SER A 591 -14.67 -28.68 22.39
N ILE A 592 -14.42 -27.39 22.20
CA ILE A 592 -15.26 -26.32 22.76
C ILE A 592 -16.56 -26.20 21.96
N ALA A 593 -16.47 -26.23 20.61
CA ALA A 593 -17.65 -26.21 19.74
C ALA A 593 -18.56 -27.44 19.97
N GLU A 594 -17.97 -28.63 20.09
CA GLU A 594 -18.70 -29.89 20.40
C GLU A 594 -19.41 -29.83 21.74
N ARG A 595 -18.74 -29.29 22.78
CA ARG A 595 -19.37 -29.12 24.11
C ARG A 595 -20.50 -28.10 24.05
N LEU A 596 -20.32 -26.97 23.36
CA LEU A 596 -21.38 -25.98 23.18
C LEU A 596 -22.61 -26.60 22.51
N LEU A 597 -22.42 -27.31 21.39
CA LEU A 597 -23.47 -27.99 20.66
C LEU A 597 -24.19 -29.04 21.58
N SER A 598 -23.43 -29.90 22.26
CA SER A 598 -23.97 -30.92 23.17
C SER A 598 -24.79 -30.30 24.30
N GLU A 599 -24.34 -29.20 24.90
CA GLU A 599 -25.07 -28.50 25.97
C GLU A 599 -26.34 -27.80 25.47
N LEU A 600 -26.38 -27.43 24.19
CA LEU A 600 -27.60 -26.92 23.52
C LEU A 600 -28.51 -28.04 22.99
N GLY A 601 -28.09 -29.32 23.08
CA GLY A 601 -28.88 -30.47 22.64
C GLY A 601 -28.68 -30.85 21.17
N PHE A 602 -27.61 -30.40 20.56
CA PHE A 602 -27.25 -30.66 19.15
C PHE A 602 -25.98 -31.51 19.03
N SER A 603 -25.80 -32.14 17.89
CA SER A 603 -24.59 -32.84 17.48
C SER A 603 -23.80 -32.03 16.43
N VAL A 604 -22.56 -32.44 16.13
CA VAL A 604 -21.76 -31.81 15.07
C VAL A 604 -22.42 -32.00 13.70
N ASP A 605 -23.10 -33.11 13.46
CA ASP A 605 -23.78 -33.39 12.19
C ASP A 605 -24.96 -32.44 11.93
N ASP A 606 -25.54 -31.85 12.97
CA ASP A 606 -26.63 -30.88 12.85
C ASP A 606 -26.17 -29.55 12.25
N VAL A 607 -24.87 -29.28 12.25
CA VAL A 607 -24.26 -28.06 11.63
C VAL A 607 -24.48 -27.99 10.13
N ILE A 608 -24.51 -29.14 9.43
CA ILE A 608 -24.69 -29.24 7.97
C ILE A 608 -26.00 -29.96 7.60
N SER A 609 -26.87 -30.19 8.55
CA SER A 609 -28.12 -30.89 8.35
C SER A 609 -29.14 -30.09 7.53
N THR A 610 -30.34 -30.69 7.34
CA THR A 610 -31.43 -30.09 6.56
C THR A 610 -31.75 -28.66 7.01
N ALA A 611 -32.33 -27.85 6.12
CA ALA A 611 -32.66 -26.44 6.38
C ALA A 611 -33.48 -26.21 7.67
N SER A 612 -34.34 -27.18 8.07
CA SER A 612 -35.13 -27.09 9.31
C SER A 612 -34.30 -27.31 10.57
N GLN A 613 -33.40 -28.30 10.59
CA GLN A 613 -32.54 -28.59 11.76
C GLN A 613 -31.49 -27.48 11.95
N HIS A 614 -30.95 -26.97 10.84
CA HIS A 614 -30.07 -25.83 10.93
C HIS A 614 -30.78 -24.56 11.42
N TYR A 615 -32.06 -24.39 11.11
CA TYR A 615 -32.86 -23.30 11.66
C TYR A 615 -33.00 -23.41 13.19
N GLU A 616 -33.29 -24.61 13.71
CA GLU A 616 -33.37 -24.85 15.17
C GLU A 616 -32.05 -24.57 15.89
N LEU A 617 -30.91 -24.94 15.28
CA LEU A 617 -29.58 -24.60 15.81
C LEU A 617 -29.36 -23.10 15.87
N ARG A 618 -29.70 -22.37 14.80
CA ARG A 618 -29.59 -20.91 14.76
C ARG A 618 -30.47 -20.22 15.80
N GLU A 619 -31.67 -20.69 16.01
CA GLU A 619 -32.57 -20.22 17.08
C GLU A 619 -31.94 -20.44 18.46
N ALA A 620 -31.35 -21.60 18.71
CA ALA A 620 -30.67 -21.93 19.97
C ALA A 620 -29.41 -21.10 20.21
N LEU A 621 -28.69 -20.70 19.14
CA LEU A 621 -27.51 -19.84 19.21
C LEU A 621 -27.87 -18.35 19.30
N SER A 622 -29.08 -17.95 18.91
CA SER A 622 -29.47 -16.52 18.80
C SER A 622 -29.34 -15.74 20.12
N PRO A 623 -29.56 -16.30 21.33
CA PRO A 623 -29.33 -15.57 22.58
C PRO A 623 -27.86 -15.27 22.88
N LEU A 624 -26.94 -15.97 22.20
CA LEU A 624 -25.47 -15.77 22.33
C LEU A 624 -24.91 -14.73 21.35
N ARG A 625 -25.75 -14.14 20.54
CA ARG A 625 -25.32 -13.10 19.60
C ARG A 625 -25.03 -11.79 20.33
N THR A 626 -24.02 -11.07 19.88
CA THR A 626 -23.64 -9.77 20.45
C THR A 626 -24.71 -8.69 20.30
N ASP A 627 -25.56 -8.80 19.28
CA ASP A 627 -26.69 -7.90 19.01
C ASP A 627 -27.99 -8.29 19.77
N ALA A 628 -28.01 -9.44 20.43
CA ALA A 628 -29.14 -9.83 21.27
C ALA A 628 -29.23 -9.00 22.56
N ALA A 629 -30.43 -8.79 23.10
CA ALA A 629 -30.70 -7.92 24.25
C ALA A 629 -29.81 -8.22 25.48
N ASN A 630 -29.47 -9.49 25.72
CA ASN A 630 -28.57 -9.93 26.80
C ASN A 630 -27.34 -10.69 26.24
N GLY A 631 -27.05 -10.57 24.96
CA GLY A 631 -26.00 -11.31 24.25
C GLY A 631 -24.61 -11.22 24.89
N PRO A 632 -24.08 -10.03 25.19
CA PRO A 632 -22.77 -9.88 25.82
C PRO A 632 -22.66 -10.59 27.19
N GLN A 633 -23.71 -10.57 28.00
CA GLN A 633 -23.75 -11.27 29.30
C GLN A 633 -23.82 -12.78 29.09
N ALA A 634 -24.70 -13.25 28.20
CA ALA A 634 -24.84 -14.66 27.88
C ALA A 634 -23.52 -15.23 27.33
N LEU A 635 -22.85 -14.54 26.42
CA LEU A 635 -21.52 -14.92 25.93
C LEU A 635 -20.49 -15.03 27.06
N SER A 636 -20.47 -14.06 27.98
CA SER A 636 -19.56 -14.08 29.15
C SER A 636 -19.79 -15.28 30.05
N ASP A 637 -21.07 -15.59 30.35
CA ASP A 637 -21.44 -16.70 31.20
C ASP A 637 -21.09 -18.06 30.55
N TRP A 638 -21.37 -18.21 29.25
CA TRP A 638 -21.01 -19.41 28.50
C TRP A 638 -19.49 -19.55 28.32
N ALA A 639 -18.77 -18.46 28.09
CA ALA A 639 -17.30 -18.45 27.98
C ALA A 639 -16.66 -18.96 29.29
N ALA A 640 -17.13 -18.47 30.44
CA ALA A 640 -16.70 -18.95 31.76
C ALA A 640 -17.03 -20.45 31.97
N ARG A 641 -18.21 -20.91 31.56
CA ARG A 641 -18.66 -22.30 31.67
C ARG A 641 -17.84 -23.25 30.79
N LEU A 642 -17.51 -22.83 29.56
CA LEU A 642 -16.72 -23.62 28.61
C LEU A 642 -15.21 -23.50 28.85
N GLY A 643 -14.75 -22.52 29.66
CA GLY A 643 -13.33 -22.28 29.96
C GLY A 643 -12.59 -21.69 28.80
N VAL A 644 -13.22 -20.80 28.00
CA VAL A 644 -12.67 -20.15 26.81
C VAL A 644 -12.84 -18.63 26.90
N GLY A 645 -12.10 -17.86 26.15
CA GLY A 645 -12.29 -16.42 26.05
C GLY A 645 -13.56 -16.04 25.28
N VAL A 646 -14.16 -14.90 25.64
CA VAL A 646 -15.37 -14.39 24.98
C VAL A 646 -15.17 -14.18 23.46
N PRO A 647 -14.04 -13.63 22.98
CA PRO A 647 -13.81 -13.48 21.54
C PRO A 647 -13.79 -14.81 20.78
N THR A 648 -13.17 -15.85 21.33
CA THR A 648 -13.13 -17.17 20.70
C THR A 648 -14.52 -17.81 20.69
N LEU A 649 -15.29 -17.69 21.77
CA LEU A 649 -16.66 -18.20 21.81
C LEU A 649 -17.56 -17.48 20.80
N GLN A 650 -17.44 -16.19 20.68
CA GLN A 650 -18.17 -15.41 19.68
C GLN A 650 -17.87 -15.91 18.26
N ASP A 651 -16.58 -16.09 17.91
CA ASP A 651 -16.19 -16.63 16.60
C ASP A 651 -16.76 -18.04 16.35
N ILE A 652 -16.83 -18.88 17.38
CA ILE A 652 -17.44 -20.23 17.29
C ILE A 652 -18.95 -20.11 17.02
N VAL A 653 -19.67 -19.27 17.75
CA VAL A 653 -21.11 -19.06 17.57
C VAL A 653 -21.42 -18.56 16.16
N GLU A 654 -20.71 -17.51 15.70
CA GLU A 654 -20.87 -16.97 14.33
C GLU A 654 -20.56 -18.03 13.25
N ALA A 655 -19.57 -18.88 13.48
CA ALA A 655 -19.19 -19.93 12.54
C ALA A 655 -20.21 -21.09 12.48
N LEU A 656 -20.84 -21.43 13.61
CA LEU A 656 -21.87 -22.45 13.67
C LEU A 656 -23.22 -21.96 13.12
N GLU A 657 -23.53 -20.68 13.26
CA GLU A 657 -24.72 -20.05 12.64
C GLU A 657 -24.70 -20.07 11.12
N ARG A 658 -23.52 -19.99 10.51
CA ARG A 658 -23.35 -19.88 9.06
C ARG A 658 -22.15 -20.70 8.57
N PRO A 659 -22.24 -22.04 8.63
CA PRO A 659 -21.17 -22.92 8.15
C PRO A 659 -20.95 -22.72 6.65
N GLY A 660 -19.68 -22.72 6.21
CA GLY A 660 -19.34 -22.56 4.80
C GLY A 660 -19.56 -21.14 4.21
N ARG A 661 -19.90 -20.14 5.05
CA ARG A 661 -20.12 -18.76 4.62
C ARG A 661 -18.87 -18.20 3.92
N ASP A 662 -19.08 -17.61 2.75
CA ASP A 662 -18.09 -16.75 2.10
C ASP A 662 -18.39 -15.28 2.48
N PRO A 663 -17.47 -14.55 3.11
CA PRO A 663 -17.71 -13.16 3.49
C PRO A 663 -17.94 -12.23 2.30
N ARG A 664 -17.64 -12.66 1.07
CA ARG A 664 -17.88 -11.90 -0.17
C ARG A 664 -19.36 -11.91 -0.60
N ASP A 665 -20.14 -12.89 -0.18
CA ASP A 665 -21.55 -13.02 -0.57
C ASP A 665 -22.43 -11.86 -0.04
N GLU A 666 -21.95 -11.11 0.96
CA GLU A 666 -22.64 -9.93 1.52
C GLU A 666 -22.26 -8.61 0.81
N MET A 667 -21.31 -8.66 -0.13
CA MET A 667 -20.90 -7.49 -0.90
C MET A 667 -21.82 -7.28 -2.12
N PRO A 668 -21.91 -6.05 -2.66
CA PRO A 668 -22.70 -5.77 -3.85
C PRO A 668 -22.26 -6.65 -5.03
N GLN A 669 -23.22 -7.30 -5.68
CA GLN A 669 -22.95 -8.12 -6.85
C GLN A 669 -22.54 -7.25 -8.05
N PRO A 670 -21.71 -7.75 -8.98
CA PRO A 670 -21.40 -7.03 -10.21
C PRO A 670 -22.65 -6.68 -11.00
N VAL A 671 -22.68 -5.48 -11.58
CA VAL A 671 -23.84 -5.01 -12.39
C VAL A 671 -23.89 -5.78 -13.70
N LEU A 672 -24.95 -6.56 -13.89
CA LEU A 672 -25.23 -7.27 -15.13
C LEU A 672 -25.89 -6.32 -16.14
N ARG A 673 -25.40 -6.31 -17.38
CA ARG A 673 -25.85 -5.39 -18.43
C ARG A 673 -26.41 -6.16 -19.63
N THR A 674 -27.40 -5.57 -20.28
CA THR A 674 -27.96 -6.06 -21.54
C THR A 674 -27.84 -5.03 -22.66
N ASP A 675 -27.67 -3.75 -22.35
CA ASP A 675 -27.57 -2.61 -23.25
C ASP A 675 -26.36 -1.71 -22.97
N VAL A 676 -25.99 -0.88 -23.96
CA VAL A 676 -24.87 0.07 -23.89
C VAL A 676 -25.40 1.49 -23.88
N LEU A 677 -24.95 2.30 -22.90
CA LEU A 677 -25.11 3.75 -22.90
C LEU A 677 -23.96 4.42 -23.67
N THR A 678 -24.30 5.47 -24.42
CA THR A 678 -23.30 6.30 -25.12
C THR A 678 -23.13 7.66 -24.43
N MET A 679 -22.03 8.37 -24.70
CA MET A 679 -21.84 9.73 -24.17
C MET A 679 -22.93 10.71 -24.70
N ASP A 680 -23.56 10.39 -25.82
CA ASP A 680 -24.63 11.22 -26.38
C ASP A 680 -25.93 11.10 -25.61
N ASP A 681 -26.10 10.00 -24.89
CA ASP A 681 -27.27 9.73 -24.04
C ASP A 681 -27.20 10.43 -22.70
N LEU A 682 -25.98 10.92 -22.31
CA LEU A 682 -25.77 11.58 -21.04
C LEU A 682 -26.13 13.06 -21.05
N HIS A 683 -26.93 13.47 -20.06
CA HIS A 683 -27.24 14.88 -19.83
C HIS A 683 -27.01 15.28 -18.36
N PRO A 684 -26.64 16.54 -18.10
CA PRO A 684 -26.54 17.05 -16.73
C PRO A 684 -27.85 16.83 -15.97
N GLY A 685 -27.75 16.35 -14.74
CA GLY A 685 -28.89 15.99 -13.88
C GLY A 685 -29.30 14.51 -13.96
N MET A 686 -28.86 13.75 -14.95
CA MET A 686 -29.15 12.32 -15.07
C MET A 686 -28.55 11.55 -13.90
N VAL A 687 -29.35 10.67 -13.29
CA VAL A 687 -28.96 9.82 -12.17
C VAL A 687 -28.75 8.40 -12.70
N LEU A 688 -27.61 7.81 -12.37
CA LEU A 688 -27.18 6.50 -12.86
C LEU A 688 -26.53 5.69 -11.73
N GLU A 689 -26.65 4.39 -11.80
CA GLU A 689 -25.82 3.49 -11.02
C GLU A 689 -24.48 3.26 -11.73
N GLY A 690 -23.39 3.31 -10.97
CA GLY A 690 -22.07 3.05 -11.48
C GLY A 690 -21.21 2.26 -10.50
N ALA A 691 -20.22 1.56 -11.05
CA ALA A 691 -19.24 0.83 -10.25
C ALA A 691 -17.96 1.68 -10.08
N VAL A 692 -17.50 1.84 -8.86
CA VAL A 692 -16.23 2.51 -8.57
C VAL A 692 -15.08 1.67 -9.11
N ARG A 693 -14.37 2.20 -10.12
CA ARG A 693 -13.25 1.52 -10.80
C ARG A 693 -11.91 1.78 -10.14
N ASN A 694 -11.71 3.00 -9.66
CA ASN A 694 -10.46 3.43 -9.05
C ASN A 694 -10.72 4.57 -8.07
N VAL A 695 -10.00 4.55 -6.95
CA VAL A 695 -10.00 5.62 -5.96
C VAL A 695 -8.61 6.24 -5.92
N VAL A 696 -8.55 7.56 -6.00
CA VAL A 696 -7.33 8.36 -6.01
C VAL A 696 -7.46 9.51 -5.00
N ASP A 697 -6.35 10.14 -4.61
CA ASP A 697 -6.33 11.20 -3.57
C ASP A 697 -7.30 12.36 -3.82
N PHE A 698 -7.66 12.63 -5.06
CA PHE A 698 -8.53 13.75 -5.44
C PHE A 698 -9.97 13.35 -5.78
N GLY A 699 -10.31 12.04 -5.71
CA GLY A 699 -11.66 11.57 -5.99
C GLY A 699 -11.75 10.11 -6.37
N ALA A 700 -12.88 9.72 -6.96
CA ALA A 700 -13.15 8.37 -7.43
C ALA A 700 -13.56 8.36 -8.90
N PHE A 701 -13.06 7.38 -9.66
CA PHE A 701 -13.49 7.09 -11.02
C PHE A 701 -14.59 6.05 -10.99
N VAL A 702 -15.71 6.37 -11.62
CA VAL A 702 -16.93 5.54 -11.61
C VAL A 702 -17.31 5.19 -13.04
N ASP A 703 -17.44 3.88 -13.31
CA ASP A 703 -17.96 3.37 -14.56
C ASP A 703 -19.50 3.41 -14.53
N ILE A 704 -20.07 4.32 -15.28
CA ILE A 704 -21.53 4.49 -15.44
C ILE A 704 -22.08 3.83 -16.71
N GLY A 705 -21.28 2.98 -17.38
CA GLY A 705 -21.70 2.27 -18.60
C GLY A 705 -21.39 2.98 -19.90
N VAL A 706 -20.68 4.12 -19.89
CA VAL A 706 -20.25 4.85 -21.09
C VAL A 706 -18.76 4.67 -21.35
N GLN A 707 -18.28 5.21 -22.49
CA GLN A 707 -16.89 5.00 -22.97
C GLN A 707 -15.80 5.40 -21.98
N GLN A 708 -16.07 6.34 -21.09
CA GLN A 708 -15.10 6.86 -20.15
C GLN A 708 -15.66 6.86 -18.74
N ASP A 709 -14.81 6.48 -17.78
CA ASP A 709 -15.17 6.58 -16.38
C ASP A 709 -15.42 8.05 -16.01
N GLY A 710 -16.51 8.31 -15.32
CA GLY A 710 -16.80 9.63 -14.77
C GLY A 710 -15.99 9.87 -13.50
N LEU A 711 -15.55 11.09 -13.28
CA LEU A 711 -14.85 11.50 -12.06
C LEU A 711 -15.83 12.09 -11.06
N VAL A 712 -15.93 11.49 -9.89
CA VAL A 712 -16.48 12.11 -8.68
C VAL A 712 -15.34 12.75 -7.92
N HIS A 713 -15.22 14.07 -7.96
CA HIS A 713 -14.20 14.80 -7.20
C HIS A 713 -14.44 14.63 -5.70
N ILE A 714 -13.39 14.71 -4.87
CA ILE A 714 -13.48 14.56 -3.41
C ILE A 714 -14.54 15.46 -2.77
N SER A 715 -14.74 16.66 -3.30
CA SER A 715 -15.79 17.59 -2.86
C SER A 715 -17.21 17.14 -3.20
N GLU A 716 -17.37 16.18 -4.10
CA GLU A 716 -18.66 15.68 -4.60
C GLU A 716 -19.01 14.26 -4.10
N LEU A 717 -18.14 13.66 -3.26
CA LEU A 717 -18.36 12.33 -2.68
C LEU A 717 -19.42 12.33 -1.57
N SER A 718 -19.50 13.41 -0.78
CA SER A 718 -20.43 13.53 0.35
C SER A 718 -20.72 15.00 0.66
N ASP A 719 -21.85 15.27 1.33
CA ASP A 719 -22.14 16.57 1.92
C ASP A 719 -21.26 16.88 3.15
N ALA A 720 -20.79 15.83 3.84
CA ALA A 720 -19.84 15.96 4.94
C ALA A 720 -18.40 16.14 4.41
N PHE A 721 -17.54 16.77 5.21
CA PHE A 721 -16.12 16.89 4.86
C PHE A 721 -15.45 15.52 4.79
N VAL A 722 -14.99 15.13 3.61
CA VAL A 722 -14.24 13.91 3.35
C VAL A 722 -12.74 14.25 3.37
N ARG A 723 -11.99 13.64 4.29
CA ARG A 723 -10.55 13.87 4.40
C ARG A 723 -9.79 13.14 3.28
N HIS A 724 -10.21 11.90 2.98
CA HIS A 724 -9.64 11.08 1.93
C HIS A 724 -10.77 10.31 1.21
N PRO A 725 -10.74 10.16 -0.13
CA PRO A 725 -11.81 9.46 -0.87
C PRO A 725 -12.12 8.05 -0.40
N LEU A 726 -11.13 7.29 0.10
CA LEU A 726 -11.34 5.96 0.70
C LEU A 726 -12.16 5.96 1.99
N ASP A 727 -12.34 7.12 2.63
CA ASP A 727 -13.24 7.26 3.79
C ASP A 727 -14.72 7.24 3.36
N ALA A 728 -14.99 7.43 2.06
CA ALA A 728 -16.34 7.53 1.50
C ALA A 728 -16.70 6.38 0.56
N VAL A 729 -15.73 5.88 -0.25
CA VAL A 729 -15.97 4.84 -1.27
C VAL A 729 -14.76 3.94 -1.45
N ASN A 730 -15.01 2.69 -1.84
CA ASN A 730 -14.00 1.70 -2.21
C ASN A 730 -14.15 1.27 -3.66
N VAL A 731 -13.08 0.72 -4.24
CA VAL A 731 -13.13 0.10 -5.57
C VAL A 731 -14.10 -1.08 -5.54
N GLY A 732 -14.98 -1.15 -6.51
CA GLY A 732 -16.01 -2.18 -6.61
C GLY A 732 -17.36 -1.78 -5.98
N ASP A 733 -17.42 -0.68 -5.21
CA ASP A 733 -18.70 -0.20 -4.67
C ASP A 733 -19.64 0.20 -5.82
N ILE A 734 -20.90 -0.18 -5.70
CA ILE A 734 -21.97 0.28 -6.57
C ILE A 734 -22.55 1.55 -5.96
N VAL A 735 -22.42 2.65 -6.68
CA VAL A 735 -22.80 3.99 -6.20
C VAL A 735 -23.80 4.64 -7.13
N CYS A 736 -24.75 5.35 -6.54
CA CYS A 736 -25.65 6.21 -7.31
C CYS A 736 -24.97 7.56 -7.57
N VAL A 737 -24.83 7.91 -8.82
CA VAL A 737 -24.16 9.16 -9.24
C VAL A 737 -25.03 10.00 -10.13
N ARG A 738 -24.89 11.31 -9.99
CA ARG A 738 -25.55 12.28 -10.85
C ARG A 738 -24.53 12.92 -11.79
N VAL A 739 -24.86 13.00 -13.06
CA VAL A 739 -24.05 13.67 -14.06
C VAL A 739 -24.09 15.19 -13.83
N LEU A 740 -22.93 15.80 -13.57
CA LEU A 740 -22.79 17.25 -13.42
C LEU A 740 -22.52 17.93 -14.77
N SER A 741 -21.58 17.39 -15.53
CA SER A 741 -21.23 17.89 -16.85
C SER A 741 -20.59 16.81 -17.70
N VAL A 742 -20.75 16.93 -19.03
CA VAL A 742 -20.15 16.06 -20.04
C VAL A 742 -19.37 16.93 -21.02
N ASP A 743 -18.05 16.78 -21.04
CA ASP A 743 -17.15 17.42 -22.01
C ASP A 743 -16.81 16.39 -23.10
N LYS A 744 -17.58 16.42 -24.20
CA LYS A 744 -17.44 15.47 -25.31
C LYS A 744 -16.13 15.62 -26.06
N ASP A 745 -15.56 16.83 -26.12
CA ASP A 745 -14.33 17.13 -26.86
C ASP A 745 -13.09 16.57 -26.13
N ARG A 746 -13.14 16.59 -24.80
CA ARG A 746 -12.05 16.08 -23.94
C ARG A 746 -12.36 14.69 -23.38
N GLY A 747 -13.54 14.15 -23.64
CA GLY A 747 -13.96 12.87 -23.11
C GLY A 747 -14.03 12.84 -21.58
N ARG A 748 -14.49 13.92 -20.92
CA ARG A 748 -14.54 14.01 -19.46
C ARG A 748 -15.98 14.08 -18.98
N ILE A 749 -16.28 13.29 -17.94
CA ILE A 749 -17.58 13.26 -17.29
C ILE A 749 -17.35 13.61 -15.82
N ALA A 750 -18.01 14.68 -15.37
CA ALA A 750 -18.02 15.04 -13.95
C ALA A 750 -19.29 14.50 -13.29
N LEU A 751 -19.12 13.82 -12.17
CA LEU A 751 -20.17 13.17 -11.41
C LEU A 751 -20.25 13.69 -9.97
N SER A 752 -21.41 13.53 -9.33
CA SER A 752 -21.62 13.81 -7.90
C SER A 752 -22.39 12.67 -7.25
N MET A 753 -21.97 12.28 -6.08
CA MET A 753 -22.67 11.33 -5.19
C MET A 753 -23.52 12.04 -4.13
N LYS A 754 -23.54 13.37 -4.12
CA LYS A 754 -24.34 14.13 -3.17
C LYS A 754 -25.82 13.93 -3.40
N PRO A 755 -26.62 13.73 -2.34
CA PRO A 755 -28.07 13.55 -2.46
C PRO A 755 -28.74 14.75 -3.14
N VAL A 756 -29.72 14.46 -3.97
CA VAL A 756 -30.53 15.49 -4.65
C VAL A 756 -31.44 16.16 -3.63
N LYS A 757 -31.40 17.47 -3.56
CA LYS A 757 -32.25 18.25 -2.63
C LYS A 757 -33.72 18.37 -3.07
N ASP A 758 -34.08 17.90 -4.26
CA ASP A 758 -35.45 17.94 -4.77
C ASP A 758 -36.20 16.62 -4.57
N PRO A 759 -37.42 16.64 -3.99
CA PRO A 759 -38.19 15.44 -3.68
C PRO A 759 -38.73 14.66 -4.89
N GLY A 760 -38.56 15.17 -6.12
CA GLY A 760 -39.11 14.57 -7.36
C GLY A 760 -38.23 13.51 -8.03
N ASP A 761 -36.93 13.49 -7.77
CA ASP A 761 -35.95 12.63 -8.48
C ASP A 761 -35.49 11.39 -7.69
N GLN A 762 -36.09 11.12 -6.52
CA GLN A 762 -35.69 9.98 -5.67
C GLN A 762 -36.27 8.62 -6.13
N ALA A 763 -36.96 8.55 -7.24
CA ALA A 763 -37.76 7.35 -7.59
C ALA A 763 -36.97 6.22 -8.27
N ASP A 764 -35.78 6.44 -8.85
CA ASP A 764 -35.13 5.44 -9.72
C ASP A 764 -33.90 4.71 -9.12
N CYS A 765 -33.40 5.07 -7.96
CA CYS A 765 -32.27 4.37 -7.32
C CYS A 765 -32.67 3.48 -6.13
N ARG A 766 -33.92 3.04 -6.06
CA ARG A 766 -34.38 2.02 -5.08
C ARG A 766 -35.06 0.87 -5.82
N MET A 767 -34.28 -0.06 -6.30
CA MET A 767 -34.69 -1.46 -6.48
C MET A 767 -33.52 -2.36 -6.10
#